data_bcf791a6ae92f7e55e5b3445407c7a1b
#
_entry.id   bcf791a6ae92f7e55e5b3445407c7a1b
#
_cell.length_a   1.000
_cell.length_b   1.000
_cell.length_c   1.000
_cell.angle_alpha   90.00
_cell.angle_beta   90.00
_cell.angle_gamma   90.00
#
_symmetry.space_group_name_H-M   'P 1'
#
loop_
_entity.id
_entity.type
_entity.pdbx_description
1 polymer ?
#
loop_
_entity_poly.entity_id
_entity_poly.type
_entity_poly.pdbx_seq_one_letter_code
_entity_poly.pdbx_strand_id
1 'polypeptide(L)'
;MSDLDTTNEDIAVESAPAKRRGRPQKRIQETSDTAAKKRGRPKKEARTTSAVRRERPKELVFALDIGTRSVIGIVAEQRDGLLHILATERMEHKTRAMLDGQIHDVPQVAAIIREVKRRLTERTGTLSSAAVAAAGRALYTMTAEAEQDITGTITPAQQRDLDFAGVQAAQKKLAHSHTVDDPTRYYCVGYSTIRYTLDGNELKTLIGQRGRKATATVIATFLPRQVVDSMQSALRETHLEMRALTLEPIAGINVLIPPTMRHLNLVLVDIGAGTSDVAITRGGSVIAYGMVPMAGDEITEAISREYLLDFNIAEDIKRKAADGQDVSFTDILGMKLSLTAEQVLAAIKPGVANLANAIAKQILELNGEPPQAVMLVGGGARTPMITELVAEALGIPAGRVAVRQPEMVDGVAELPDELRAPDAVTPLGILKIASINLLHFLAVWINDIEYSLFNFRELNVSDALLAAGISLRKYNGRPGMGLMLTVNGERRSFPGTMGTLAQITIDGKSASLDSPIHDDCRIKLVAGENGTQPTVRLSDVIGSMSGYHVVLNGEETPVAASILVNDAVPEGDPILRDGDTIVSRRERTLGEVLRASHLPPTGRRISYTLNGEARRFSSLPKITLNDAPAALSTVLREGDVISYEDTAVPTLEAVLELSAAASYATITYEGKEHNIPATGQVLTVNGKEASPDTIVEDGAVIVYQKGTGTANVSEALLAVNFTPPPATSRVTFTILVNGKRADFTSPIRSGDTLEVALTPIGAPNAAADTKDSSPSEDHSAPAASTILSGIAARSARGDGGEALPANPSGDPQNTAVPPSASAVKTDGTVSIESLMRYD
;
A
#
# COMPACT_ATOMS: atom_id res chain seq x y z
N MET A 1 66.72 -39.87 9.49
CA MET A 1 66.25 -41.11 10.11
C MET A 1 65.04 -41.42 9.30
N SER A 2 65.30 -42.23 8.44
CA SER A 2 65.02 -43.64 8.07
C SER A 2 63.59 -43.70 7.50
N ASP A 3 63.44 -43.84 6.21
CA ASP A 3 63.70 -44.96 5.33
C ASP A 3 62.57 -45.97 5.24
N LEU A 4 62.33 -46.25 3.99
CA LEU A 4 61.89 -47.48 3.30
C LEU A 4 60.40 -47.41 2.87
N ASP A 5 60.13 -47.36 1.60
CA ASP A 5 60.61 -48.15 0.40
C ASP A 5 59.58 -49.24 0.05
N THR A 6 59.31 -49.32 -1.27
CA THR A 6 58.89 -50.47 -2.10
C THR A 6 57.41 -50.88 -2.04
N THR A 7 56.75 -51.27 -3.10
CA THR A 7 56.99 -51.67 -4.50
C THR A 7 55.75 -51.80 -5.29
N ASN A 8 55.92 -51.50 -6.58
CA ASN A 8 55.28 -52.07 -7.77
C ASN A 8 54.35 -53.30 -7.62
N GLU A 9 53.26 -53.28 -8.39
CA GLU A 9 53.08 -54.27 -9.45
C GLU A 9 51.94 -53.89 -10.40
N ASP A 10 52.31 -53.96 -11.66
CA ASP A 10 51.44 -53.94 -12.86
C ASP A 10 50.47 -55.14 -12.90
N ILE A 11 49.30 -54.96 -13.47
CA ILE A 11 48.65 -55.96 -14.33
C ILE A 11 47.78 -55.25 -15.38
N ALA A 12 48.23 -55.39 -16.64
CA ALA A 12 47.43 -55.12 -17.84
C ALA A 12 46.60 -56.38 -18.20
N VAL A 13 45.42 -56.26 -18.62
CA VAL A 13 44.67 -57.18 -19.54
C VAL A 13 43.62 -56.34 -20.30
N GLU A 14 43.86 -56.05 -21.51
CA GLU A 14 43.39 -56.48 -22.81
C GLU A 14 41.95 -57.02 -22.86
N SER A 15 41.06 -56.41 -23.66
CA SER A 15 40.48 -57.01 -24.87
C SER A 15 39.25 -56.17 -25.39
N ALA A 16 39.25 -56.03 -26.68
CA ALA A 16 38.25 -55.48 -27.60
C ALA A 16 37.06 -56.46 -27.83
N PRO A 17 36.19 -56.20 -28.87
CA PRO A 17 35.12 -55.28 -29.01
C PRO A 17 33.77 -56.01 -29.34
N ALA A 18 32.66 -55.41 -29.19
CA ALA A 18 31.39 -55.96 -29.72
C ALA A 18 30.46 -54.90 -30.36
N LYS A 19 30.41 -55.02 -31.65
CA LYS A 19 29.29 -55.16 -32.64
C LYS A 19 28.15 -54.16 -32.62
N ARG A 20 28.09 -53.44 -33.74
CA ARG A 20 27.00 -52.77 -34.44
C ARG A 20 25.72 -53.62 -34.61
N ARG A 21 24.57 -53.05 -34.47
CA ARG A 21 23.30 -53.36 -35.16
C ARG A 21 22.64 -51.99 -35.39
N GLY A 22 22.22 -51.55 -36.60
CA GLY A 22 21.60 -52.23 -37.71
C GLY A 22 20.33 -51.39 -37.95
N ARG A 23 20.36 -50.51 -38.95
CA ARG A 23 19.25 -49.65 -39.43
C ARG A 23 18.44 -50.42 -40.44
N PRO A 24 17.13 -50.34 -40.53
CA PRO A 24 16.42 -50.81 -41.75
C PRO A 24 16.10 -49.63 -42.66
N GLN A 25 16.48 -49.79 -43.93
CA GLN A 25 16.06 -49.02 -45.09
C GLN A 25 14.62 -49.37 -45.43
N LYS A 26 13.87 -48.34 -45.83
CA LYS A 26 12.61 -48.55 -46.60
C LYS A 26 12.82 -48.21 -48.08
N ARG A 27 12.46 -49.22 -48.89
CA ARG A 27 12.51 -49.36 -50.30
C ARG A 27 11.55 -48.43 -51.02
N ILE A 28 12.04 -47.77 -52.07
CA ILE A 28 11.24 -47.04 -53.08
C ILE A 28 10.97 -47.99 -54.23
N GLN A 29 9.71 -48.12 -54.69
CA GLN A 29 9.30 -48.79 -55.92
C GLN A 29 9.23 -47.74 -57.02
N GLU A 30 9.90 -48.05 -58.10
CA GLU A 30 9.79 -47.46 -59.43
C GLU A 30 8.50 -47.88 -60.12
N THR A 31 7.89 -46.94 -60.84
CA THR A 31 7.10 -47.30 -62.06
C THR A 31 7.38 -46.30 -63.16
N SER A 32 7.58 -46.89 -64.32
CA SER A 32 8.07 -46.43 -65.62
C SER A 32 7.11 -45.59 -66.43
N ASP A 33 7.72 -44.87 -67.38
CA ASP A 33 7.34 -44.60 -68.78
C ASP A 33 6.46 -43.34 -69.06
N THR A 34 7.02 -42.41 -69.77
CA THR A 34 6.93 -42.29 -71.25
C THR A 34 7.70 -41.10 -71.80
N ALA A 35 8.30 -41.37 -73.00
CA ALA A 35 9.17 -40.53 -73.75
C ALA A 35 8.52 -39.34 -74.44
N ALA A 36 9.24 -38.17 -74.53
CA ALA A 36 9.15 -37.28 -75.71
C ALA A 36 10.33 -36.33 -75.92
N LYS A 37 11.00 -36.56 -76.98
CA LYS A 37 11.73 -35.65 -77.87
C LYS A 37 12.56 -34.48 -77.42
N LYS A 38 13.87 -34.62 -77.68
CA LYS A 38 14.92 -33.62 -77.82
C LYS A 38 14.56 -32.48 -78.77
N ARG A 39 14.83 -31.21 -78.32
CA ARG A 39 15.23 -30.05 -79.16
C ARG A 39 16.44 -29.38 -78.52
N GLY A 40 17.49 -29.24 -79.30
CA GLY A 40 18.77 -28.74 -78.95
C GLY A 40 18.74 -27.23 -78.61
N ARG A 41 19.60 -26.84 -77.71
CA ARG A 41 19.89 -25.44 -77.32
C ARG A 41 21.37 -25.15 -77.60
N PRO A 42 21.71 -24.01 -78.21
CA PRO A 42 23.10 -23.73 -78.65
C PRO A 42 23.99 -23.44 -77.46
N LYS A 43 25.30 -23.77 -77.61
CA LYS A 43 26.39 -23.49 -76.72
C LYS A 43 26.47 -21.96 -76.52
N LYS A 44 26.33 -21.48 -75.28
CA LYS A 44 26.75 -20.11 -74.86
C LYS A 44 28.21 -20.17 -74.46
N GLU A 45 28.98 -19.39 -75.13
CA GLU A 45 30.37 -19.05 -74.81
C GLU A 45 30.48 -18.60 -73.38
N ALA A 46 31.49 -19.09 -72.67
CA ALA A 46 31.84 -18.69 -71.32
C ALA A 46 32.37 -17.26 -71.38
N ARG A 47 31.49 -16.30 -71.04
CA ARG A 47 31.97 -14.99 -70.59
C ARG A 47 32.55 -15.16 -69.23
N THR A 48 33.87 -15.00 -69.11
CA THR A 48 34.62 -14.73 -67.88
C THR A 48 34.11 -13.40 -67.33
N THR A 49 33.08 -13.45 -66.46
CA THR A 49 32.79 -12.33 -65.58
C THR A 49 33.83 -12.37 -64.47
N SER A 50 34.80 -11.49 -64.57
CA SER A 50 35.57 -11.11 -63.41
C SER A 50 34.59 -10.82 -62.26
N ALA A 51 34.60 -11.63 -61.18
CA ALA A 51 33.93 -11.38 -59.95
C ALA A 51 34.46 -10.05 -59.45
N VAL A 52 33.70 -8.97 -59.62
CA VAL A 52 33.89 -7.71 -58.89
C VAL A 52 33.72 -8.15 -57.44
N ARG A 53 34.82 -8.25 -56.74
CA ARG A 53 34.87 -8.42 -55.28
C ARG A 53 34.08 -7.25 -54.74
N ARG A 54 32.82 -7.44 -54.33
CA ARG A 54 32.09 -6.45 -53.60
C ARG A 54 32.93 -6.15 -52.37
N GLU A 55 33.57 -5.02 -52.34
CA GLU A 55 34.22 -4.49 -51.14
C GLU A 55 33.16 -4.54 -50.03
N ARG A 56 33.55 -5.14 -48.88
CA ARG A 56 32.70 -5.07 -47.70
C ARG A 56 32.47 -3.60 -47.40
N PRO A 57 31.27 -3.18 -47.02
CA PRO A 57 31.05 -1.81 -46.63
C PRO A 57 32.08 -1.44 -45.57
N LYS A 58 32.76 -0.33 -45.74
CA LYS A 58 33.77 0.19 -44.81
C LYS A 58 33.04 0.45 -43.47
N GLU A 59 33.50 -0.20 -42.42
CA GLU A 59 32.98 0.06 -41.06
C GLU A 59 33.70 1.30 -40.51
N LEU A 60 33.05 2.47 -40.67
CA LEU A 60 33.54 3.73 -40.17
C LEU A 60 33.22 3.87 -38.68
N VAL A 61 34.20 4.28 -37.90
CA VAL A 61 34.07 4.65 -36.49
C VAL A 61 34.28 6.15 -36.40
N PHE A 62 33.31 6.85 -35.87
CA PHE A 62 33.32 8.29 -35.68
C PHE A 62 33.35 8.61 -34.19
N ALA A 63 34.41 9.21 -33.70
CA ALA A 63 34.55 9.74 -32.36
C ALA A 63 34.38 11.26 -32.40
N LEU A 64 33.60 11.79 -31.47
CA LEU A 64 33.29 13.22 -31.36
C LEU A 64 33.48 13.63 -29.90
N ASP A 65 34.51 14.37 -29.62
CA ASP A 65 34.79 15.01 -28.35
C ASP A 65 34.16 16.39 -28.33
N ILE A 66 33.17 16.60 -27.43
CA ILE A 66 32.40 17.84 -27.29
C ILE A 66 32.87 18.55 -26.02
N GLY A 67 34.06 19.19 -26.13
CA GLY A 67 34.66 19.89 -25.00
C GLY A 67 34.15 21.32 -24.82
N THR A 68 34.42 21.89 -23.64
CA THR A 68 34.01 23.27 -23.29
C THR A 68 34.53 24.30 -24.29
N ARG A 69 35.75 24.11 -24.80
CA ARG A 69 36.42 25.06 -25.72
C ARG A 69 36.20 24.73 -27.19
N SER A 70 36.26 23.45 -27.54
CA SER A 70 36.25 23.00 -28.93
C SER A 70 35.60 21.64 -29.09
N VAL A 71 35.10 21.38 -30.31
CA VAL A 71 34.64 20.09 -30.76
C VAL A 71 35.73 19.46 -31.66
N ILE A 72 36.13 18.23 -31.30
CA ILE A 72 37.11 17.47 -32.07
C ILE A 72 36.48 16.21 -32.62
N GLY A 73 36.48 16.03 -33.92
CA GLY A 73 35.98 14.84 -34.61
C GLY A 73 37.12 14.02 -35.21
N ILE A 74 37.10 12.70 -34.97
CA ILE A 74 38.04 11.72 -35.57
C ILE A 74 37.25 10.63 -36.26
N VAL A 75 37.54 10.38 -37.54
CA VAL A 75 36.97 9.26 -38.30
C VAL A 75 38.06 8.25 -38.61
N ALA A 76 37.80 7.00 -38.25
CA ALA A 76 38.69 5.87 -38.57
C ALA A 76 37.94 4.74 -39.26
N GLU A 77 38.67 3.94 -40.02
CA GLU A 77 38.19 2.67 -40.59
C GLU A 77 38.82 1.48 -39.84
N GLN A 78 37.99 0.54 -39.45
CA GLN A 78 38.51 -0.68 -38.82
C GLN A 78 38.90 -1.70 -39.89
N ARG A 79 40.21 -2.01 -39.98
CA ARG A 79 40.82 -3.03 -40.88
C ARG A 79 41.78 -3.91 -40.10
N ASP A 80 41.71 -5.21 -40.31
CA ASP A 80 42.63 -6.19 -39.75
C ASP A 80 42.81 -6.07 -38.22
N GLY A 81 41.79 -5.63 -37.53
CA GLY A 81 41.82 -5.44 -36.07
C GLY A 81 42.43 -4.12 -35.62
N LEU A 82 42.89 -3.25 -36.53
CA LEU A 82 43.45 -1.95 -36.25
C LEU A 82 42.53 -0.82 -36.76
N LEU A 83 42.61 0.33 -36.11
CA LEU A 83 41.95 1.58 -36.49
C LEU A 83 42.88 2.40 -37.35
N HIS A 84 42.52 2.63 -38.61
CA HIS A 84 43.19 3.52 -39.52
C HIS A 84 42.49 4.89 -39.54
N ILE A 85 43.12 5.92 -39.00
CA ILE A 85 42.56 7.27 -38.97
C ILE A 85 42.51 7.82 -40.40
N LEU A 86 41.29 8.21 -40.83
CA LEU A 86 41.07 8.72 -42.18
C LEU A 86 41.03 10.26 -42.24
N ALA A 87 40.48 10.88 -41.19
CA ALA A 87 40.33 12.33 -41.11
C ALA A 87 40.17 12.79 -39.66
N THR A 88 40.66 13.98 -39.39
CA THR A 88 40.43 14.71 -38.14
C THR A 88 39.93 16.13 -38.48
N GLU A 89 39.13 16.69 -37.58
CA GLU A 89 38.68 18.08 -37.69
C GLU A 89 38.50 18.64 -36.28
N ARG A 90 38.95 19.91 -36.09
CA ARG A 90 38.78 20.63 -34.82
C ARG A 90 38.14 21.97 -35.09
N MET A 91 37.13 22.31 -34.27
CA MET A 91 36.49 23.65 -34.35
C MET A 91 36.25 24.20 -32.95
N GLU A 92 36.63 25.45 -32.72
CA GLU A 92 36.37 26.12 -31.44
C GLU A 92 34.96 26.72 -31.41
N HIS A 93 34.37 26.77 -30.21
CA HIS A 93 33.10 27.50 -29.99
C HIS A 93 33.33 29.01 -30.19
N LYS A 94 32.42 29.66 -30.89
CA LYS A 94 32.48 31.12 -31.11
C LYS A 94 31.99 31.90 -29.88
N THR A 95 31.17 31.27 -29.08
CA THR A 95 30.59 31.81 -27.87
C THR A 95 30.71 30.77 -26.75
N ARG A 96 30.47 31.16 -25.51
CA ARG A 96 30.44 30.22 -24.35
C ARG A 96 29.18 29.37 -24.35
N ALA A 97 28.97 28.54 -25.39
CA ALA A 97 27.84 27.62 -25.52
C ALA A 97 27.92 26.45 -24.56
N MET A 98 29.10 26.18 -24.02
CA MET A 98 29.34 25.19 -22.96
C MET A 98 29.96 25.87 -21.75
N LEU A 99 29.61 25.41 -20.55
CA LEU A 99 30.18 25.84 -19.28
C LEU A 99 30.51 24.61 -18.47
N ASP A 100 31.71 24.54 -17.92
CA ASP A 100 32.15 23.47 -17.00
C ASP A 100 31.80 22.06 -17.50
N GLY A 101 32.06 21.80 -18.81
CA GLY A 101 31.80 20.49 -19.40
C GLY A 101 30.32 20.17 -19.72
N GLN A 102 29.38 21.13 -19.55
CA GLN A 102 27.97 20.94 -19.84
C GLN A 102 27.50 21.82 -21.00
N ILE A 103 26.58 21.28 -21.81
CA ILE A 103 25.94 22.03 -22.91
C ILE A 103 24.88 22.95 -22.31
N HIS A 104 25.08 24.26 -22.45
CA HIS A 104 24.11 25.28 -22.06
C HIS A 104 23.27 25.81 -23.24
N ASP A 105 23.85 25.75 -24.45
CA ASP A 105 23.16 26.16 -25.69
C ASP A 105 23.27 25.06 -26.74
N VAL A 106 22.27 24.20 -26.75
CA VAL A 106 22.21 23.03 -27.65
C VAL A 106 22.27 23.46 -29.15
N PRO A 107 21.49 24.44 -29.63
CA PRO A 107 21.60 24.89 -31.01
C PRO A 107 22.99 25.37 -31.44
N GLN A 108 23.70 26.09 -30.59
CA GLN A 108 25.06 26.58 -30.91
C GLN A 108 26.08 25.44 -30.97
N VAL A 109 26.02 24.53 -29.99
CA VAL A 109 26.89 23.31 -30.00
C VAL A 109 26.57 22.46 -31.23
N ALA A 110 25.30 22.24 -31.54
CA ALA A 110 24.87 21.51 -32.75
C ALA A 110 25.35 22.16 -34.05
N ALA A 111 25.40 23.49 -34.11
CA ALA A 111 25.95 24.16 -35.27
C ALA A 111 27.43 23.85 -35.51
N ILE A 112 28.23 23.79 -34.43
CA ILE A 112 29.67 23.41 -34.55
C ILE A 112 29.80 21.92 -34.92
N ILE A 113 29.01 21.04 -34.29
CA ILE A 113 29.03 19.59 -34.61
C ILE A 113 28.62 19.38 -36.07
N ARG A 114 27.61 20.11 -36.59
CA ARG A 114 27.18 20.04 -38.00
C ARG A 114 28.32 20.41 -38.96
N GLU A 115 29.10 21.45 -38.66
CA GLU A 115 30.20 21.86 -39.49
C GLU A 115 31.38 20.87 -39.42
N VAL A 116 31.74 20.38 -38.25
CA VAL A 116 32.74 19.32 -38.09
C VAL A 116 32.32 18.08 -38.88
N LYS A 117 31.05 17.60 -38.69
CA LYS A 117 30.52 16.50 -39.46
C LYS A 117 30.55 16.72 -40.97
N ARG A 118 30.18 17.91 -41.45
CA ARG A 118 30.20 18.25 -42.89
C ARG A 118 31.59 18.07 -43.47
N ARG A 119 32.61 18.66 -42.84
CA ARG A 119 33.99 18.59 -43.32
C ARG A 119 34.56 17.19 -43.29
N LEU A 120 34.23 16.40 -42.25
CA LEU A 120 34.62 15.01 -42.16
C LEU A 120 33.90 14.14 -43.20
N THR A 121 32.60 14.36 -43.43
CA THR A 121 31.80 13.62 -44.41
C THR A 121 32.32 13.80 -45.81
N GLU A 122 32.80 15.01 -46.18
CA GLU A 122 33.40 15.30 -47.49
C GLU A 122 34.65 14.47 -47.76
N ARG A 123 35.41 14.09 -46.71
CA ARG A 123 36.67 13.33 -46.74
C ARG A 123 36.50 11.83 -46.59
N THR A 124 35.48 11.37 -45.85
CA THR A 124 35.37 9.97 -45.40
C THR A 124 34.11 9.24 -45.86
N GLY A 125 33.06 10.00 -46.26
CA GLY A 125 31.77 9.46 -46.58
C GLY A 125 30.73 9.76 -45.49
N THR A 126 29.52 9.22 -45.65
CA THR A 126 28.37 9.52 -44.77
C THR A 126 28.61 9.03 -43.35
N LEU A 127 28.36 9.93 -42.39
CA LEU A 127 28.45 9.65 -40.96
C LEU A 127 27.03 9.71 -40.35
N SER A 128 26.53 8.60 -39.82
CA SER A 128 25.19 8.47 -39.26
C SER A 128 25.20 8.40 -37.72
N SER A 129 26.31 7.98 -37.13
CA SER A 129 26.42 7.84 -35.66
C SER A 129 27.77 8.31 -35.16
N ALA A 130 27.84 8.74 -33.92
CA ALA A 130 29.07 9.15 -33.26
C ALA A 130 29.18 8.57 -31.85
N ALA A 131 30.39 8.25 -31.44
CA ALA A 131 30.72 8.00 -30.05
C ALA A 131 31.18 9.29 -29.38
N VAL A 132 30.78 9.54 -28.16
CA VAL A 132 31.04 10.77 -27.39
C VAL A 132 31.56 10.47 -25.99
N ALA A 133 32.21 11.46 -25.36
CA ALA A 133 32.48 11.42 -23.93
C ALA A 133 31.78 12.56 -23.23
N ALA A 134 31.45 12.33 -21.96
CA ALA A 134 30.91 13.33 -21.05
C ALA A 134 31.97 13.75 -20.03
N ALA A 135 32.03 15.04 -19.72
CA ALA A 135 32.79 15.56 -18.60
C ALA A 135 32.15 15.14 -17.26
N GLY A 136 32.96 15.07 -16.22
CA GLY A 136 32.57 14.53 -14.92
C GLY A 136 31.78 15.48 -14.00
N ARG A 137 31.23 16.60 -14.46
CA ARG A 137 30.46 17.50 -13.58
C ARG A 137 29.19 16.80 -13.09
N ALA A 138 28.98 16.84 -11.75
CA ALA A 138 27.91 16.11 -11.06
C ALA A 138 27.98 14.57 -11.20
N LEU A 139 29.21 14.06 -11.41
CA LEU A 139 29.51 12.64 -11.40
C LEU A 139 29.34 12.08 -10.00
N TYR A 140 28.59 10.99 -9.87
CA TYR A 140 28.55 10.20 -8.65
C TYR A 140 29.23 8.84 -8.88
N THR A 141 30.14 8.50 -7.98
CA THR A 141 30.81 7.20 -8.03
C THR A 141 30.42 6.38 -6.81
N MET A 142 29.93 5.18 -7.04
CA MET A 142 29.53 4.27 -5.98
C MET A 142 30.25 2.94 -6.09
N THR A 143 30.88 2.51 -4.99
CA THR A 143 31.45 1.17 -4.89
C THR A 143 30.48 0.26 -4.17
N ALA A 144 30.19 -0.89 -4.75
CA ALA A 144 29.32 -1.91 -4.18
C ALA A 144 29.85 -3.31 -4.43
N GLU A 145 29.41 -4.25 -3.62
CA GLU A 145 29.73 -5.66 -3.76
C GLU A 145 28.48 -6.45 -4.13
N ALA A 146 28.66 -7.42 -5.01
CA ALA A 146 27.63 -8.41 -5.32
C ALA A 146 28.21 -9.80 -5.09
N GLU A 147 27.35 -10.69 -4.62
CA GLU A 147 27.70 -12.08 -4.33
C GLU A 147 26.80 -13.00 -5.15
N GLN A 148 27.35 -14.13 -5.57
CA GLN A 148 26.63 -15.16 -6.30
C GLN A 148 27.09 -16.55 -5.87
N ASP A 149 26.13 -17.43 -5.61
CA ASP A 149 26.41 -18.84 -5.39
C ASP A 149 26.73 -19.53 -6.73
N ILE A 150 27.80 -20.30 -6.73
CA ILE A 150 28.37 -20.93 -7.94
C ILE A 150 28.15 -22.44 -7.89
N THR A 151 27.58 -22.95 -8.97
CA THR A 151 27.45 -24.39 -9.18
C THR A 151 28.20 -24.79 -10.44
N GLY A 152 29.46 -25.19 -10.30
CA GLY A 152 30.27 -25.64 -11.43
C GLY A 152 31.44 -24.72 -11.80
N THR A 153 31.80 -24.70 -13.09
CA THR A 153 32.88 -23.86 -13.62
C THR A 153 32.30 -22.53 -14.09
N ILE A 154 32.86 -21.43 -13.62
CA ILE A 154 32.39 -20.07 -13.94
C ILE A 154 32.65 -19.76 -15.41
N THR A 155 31.62 -19.40 -16.11
CA THR A 155 31.64 -18.98 -17.52
C THR A 155 31.84 -17.46 -17.65
N PRO A 156 32.25 -16.95 -18.82
CA PRO A 156 32.33 -15.51 -19.08
C PRO A 156 30.97 -14.80 -18.88
N ALA A 157 29.85 -15.48 -19.17
CA ALA A 157 28.51 -14.94 -18.95
C ALA A 157 28.22 -14.75 -17.45
N GLN A 158 28.48 -15.75 -16.64
CA GLN A 158 28.28 -15.67 -15.18
C GLN A 158 29.15 -14.60 -14.52
N GLN A 159 30.39 -14.42 -14.99
CA GLN A 159 31.21 -13.33 -14.48
C GLN A 159 30.59 -11.95 -14.83
N ARG A 160 30.12 -11.77 -16.08
CA ARG A 160 29.42 -10.54 -16.47
C ARG A 160 28.14 -10.31 -15.67
N ASP A 161 27.37 -11.36 -15.41
CA ASP A 161 26.15 -11.27 -14.60
C ASP A 161 26.47 -10.82 -13.17
N LEU A 162 27.58 -11.30 -12.60
CA LEU A 162 28.06 -10.89 -11.28
C LEU A 162 28.52 -9.42 -11.29
N ASP A 163 29.28 -9.00 -12.32
CA ASP A 163 29.66 -7.59 -12.50
C ASP A 163 28.44 -6.68 -12.56
N PHE A 164 27.44 -7.10 -13.32
CA PHE A 164 26.19 -6.34 -13.46
C PHE A 164 25.38 -6.30 -12.15
N ALA A 165 25.34 -7.37 -11.39
CA ALA A 165 24.73 -7.37 -10.06
C ALA A 165 25.43 -6.36 -9.14
N GLY A 166 26.77 -6.21 -9.27
CA GLY A 166 27.55 -5.17 -8.60
C GLY A 166 27.13 -3.74 -9.01
N VAL A 167 26.92 -3.51 -10.31
CA VAL A 167 26.41 -2.22 -10.81
C VAL A 167 25.01 -1.93 -10.25
N GLN A 168 24.11 -2.92 -10.23
CA GLN A 168 22.77 -2.75 -9.65
C GLN A 168 22.83 -2.46 -8.14
N ALA A 169 23.74 -3.12 -7.42
CA ALA A 169 23.98 -2.85 -6.01
C ALA A 169 24.49 -1.41 -5.79
N ALA A 170 25.39 -0.91 -6.66
CA ALA A 170 25.86 0.47 -6.65
C ALA A 170 24.73 1.47 -6.93
N GLN A 171 23.86 1.18 -7.90
CA GLN A 171 22.69 2.00 -8.20
C GLN A 171 21.71 2.04 -7.02
N LYS A 172 21.47 0.91 -6.37
CA LYS A 172 20.66 0.83 -5.15
C LYS A 172 21.30 1.62 -4.00
N LYS A 173 22.64 1.58 -3.86
CA LYS A 173 23.36 2.37 -2.86
C LYS A 173 23.23 3.86 -3.12
N LEU A 174 23.33 4.30 -4.38
CA LEU A 174 23.06 5.68 -4.80
C LEU A 174 21.61 6.09 -4.42
N ALA A 175 20.66 5.21 -4.65
CA ALA A 175 19.24 5.44 -4.33
C ALA A 175 18.95 5.62 -2.83
N HIS A 176 19.79 5.05 -1.97
CA HIS A 176 19.68 5.17 -0.51
C HIS A 176 20.60 6.26 0.08
N SER A 177 21.47 6.84 -0.74
CA SER A 177 22.30 7.96 -0.29
C SER A 177 21.45 9.22 -0.27
N HIS A 178 21.45 9.93 0.86
CA HIS A 178 20.76 11.24 1.00
C HIS A 178 21.41 12.35 0.14
N THR A 179 22.40 12.03 -0.66
CA THR A 179 23.11 12.96 -1.55
C THR A 179 22.37 13.23 -2.86
N VAL A 180 21.35 12.44 -3.18
CA VAL A 180 20.61 12.53 -4.44
C VAL A 180 19.11 12.51 -4.15
N ASP A 181 18.39 13.57 -4.54
CA ASP A 181 16.94 13.69 -4.32
C ASP A 181 16.13 12.64 -5.10
N ASP A 182 16.56 12.33 -6.32
CA ASP A 182 15.89 11.35 -7.18
C ASP A 182 16.93 10.51 -7.96
N PRO A 183 17.21 9.29 -7.49
CA PRO A 183 18.20 8.40 -8.11
C PRO A 183 17.80 7.93 -9.52
N THR A 184 16.52 8.06 -9.90
CA THR A 184 16.04 7.70 -11.25
C THR A 184 16.48 8.71 -12.31
N ARG A 185 17.00 9.86 -11.89
CA ARG A 185 17.55 10.91 -12.75
C ARG A 185 19.03 10.71 -13.10
N TYR A 186 19.59 9.54 -12.79
CA TYR A 186 21.00 9.25 -13.06
C TYR A 186 21.15 8.01 -13.93
N TYR A 187 21.99 8.13 -14.95
CA TYR A 187 22.40 7.00 -15.78
C TYR A 187 23.75 6.46 -15.31
N CYS A 188 23.87 5.14 -15.23
CA CYS A 188 25.19 4.50 -15.12
C CYS A 188 25.88 4.62 -16.47
N VAL A 189 26.97 5.36 -16.54
CA VAL A 189 27.72 5.64 -17.80
C VAL A 189 29.03 4.87 -17.89
N GLY A 190 29.40 4.14 -16.85
CA GLY A 190 30.56 3.28 -16.85
C GLY A 190 30.71 2.54 -15.52
N TYR A 191 31.43 1.43 -15.56
CA TYR A 191 31.82 0.70 -14.37
C TYR A 191 33.21 0.05 -14.57
N SER A 192 33.85 -0.30 -13.46
CA SER A 192 35.05 -1.11 -13.43
C SER A 192 34.99 -2.08 -12.25
N THR A 193 35.37 -3.33 -12.47
CA THR A 193 35.49 -4.27 -11.37
C THR A 193 36.84 -4.10 -10.71
N ILE A 194 36.83 -3.74 -9.42
CA ILE A 194 38.01 -3.49 -8.61
C ILE A 194 38.69 -4.82 -8.29
N ARG A 195 37.91 -5.80 -7.84
CA ARG A 195 38.42 -7.13 -7.49
C ARG A 195 37.32 -8.20 -7.57
N TYR A 196 37.73 -9.42 -7.76
CA TYR A 196 36.93 -10.61 -7.59
C TYR A 196 37.41 -11.42 -6.41
N THR A 197 36.52 -12.10 -5.71
CA THR A 197 36.87 -13.12 -4.74
C THR A 197 36.09 -14.40 -5.00
N LEU A 198 36.73 -15.55 -4.75
CA LEU A 198 36.12 -16.87 -4.82
C LEU A 198 36.40 -17.61 -3.53
N ASP A 199 35.36 -17.95 -2.79
CA ASP A 199 35.48 -18.56 -1.45
C ASP A 199 36.43 -17.78 -0.50
N GLY A 200 36.41 -16.43 -0.63
CA GLY A 200 37.21 -15.50 0.16
C GLY A 200 38.64 -15.24 -0.39
N ASN A 201 39.06 -15.92 -1.45
CA ASN A 201 40.36 -15.70 -2.07
C ASN A 201 40.26 -14.72 -3.23
N GLU A 202 41.14 -13.73 -3.28
CA GLU A 202 41.16 -12.71 -4.32
C GLU A 202 41.73 -13.28 -5.62
N LEU A 203 41.04 -13.02 -6.74
CA LEU A 203 41.41 -13.48 -8.09
C LEU A 203 41.30 -12.34 -9.09
N LYS A 204 42.11 -12.39 -10.16
CA LYS A 204 42.02 -11.42 -11.26
C LYS A 204 40.79 -11.65 -12.16
N THR A 205 40.41 -12.92 -12.31
CA THR A 205 39.27 -13.37 -13.10
C THR A 205 38.67 -14.62 -12.48
N LEU A 206 37.39 -14.76 -12.57
CA LEU A 206 36.67 -15.94 -12.13
C LEU A 206 36.48 -16.97 -13.24
N ILE A 207 36.71 -16.56 -14.51
CA ILE A 207 36.44 -17.43 -15.68
C ILE A 207 37.32 -18.69 -15.59
N GLY A 208 36.65 -19.82 -15.73
CA GLY A 208 37.30 -21.12 -15.65
C GLY A 208 37.57 -21.65 -14.23
N GLN A 209 37.33 -20.85 -13.20
CA GLN A 209 37.47 -21.23 -11.81
C GLN A 209 36.26 -22.04 -11.31
N ARG A 210 36.41 -22.75 -10.20
CA ARG A 210 35.38 -23.51 -9.50
C ARG A 210 35.41 -23.17 -8.01
N GLY A 211 34.27 -22.88 -7.46
CA GLY A 211 34.07 -22.54 -6.04
C GLY A 211 32.61 -22.58 -5.66
N ARG A 212 32.31 -22.16 -4.47
CA ARG A 212 30.93 -22.09 -3.95
C ARG A 212 30.34 -20.70 -3.98
N LYS A 213 31.15 -19.69 -3.65
CA LYS A 213 30.70 -18.31 -3.54
C LYS A 213 31.65 -17.37 -4.25
N ALA A 214 31.17 -16.67 -5.26
CA ALA A 214 31.92 -15.64 -5.97
C ALA A 214 31.40 -14.26 -5.57
N THR A 215 32.36 -13.31 -5.41
CA THR A 215 32.04 -11.91 -5.13
C THR A 215 32.75 -11.01 -6.13
N ALA A 216 32.06 -9.96 -6.60
CA ALA A 216 32.67 -8.87 -7.35
C ALA A 216 32.48 -7.55 -6.61
N THR A 217 33.56 -6.82 -6.41
CA THR A 217 33.54 -5.43 -5.94
C THR A 217 33.63 -4.52 -7.15
N VAL A 218 32.57 -3.77 -7.42
CA VAL A 218 32.43 -2.94 -8.61
C VAL A 218 32.34 -1.46 -8.20
N ILE A 219 33.08 -0.61 -8.93
CA ILE A 219 32.89 0.84 -8.94
C ILE A 219 32.05 1.21 -10.15
N ALA A 220 30.90 1.83 -9.93
CA ALA A 220 30.02 2.29 -10.96
C ALA A 220 29.89 3.82 -10.91
N THR A 221 29.81 4.43 -12.08
CA THR A 221 29.79 5.87 -12.26
C THR A 221 28.47 6.31 -12.87
N PHE A 222 27.86 7.33 -12.26
CA PHE A 222 26.52 7.81 -12.60
C PHE A 222 26.57 9.28 -12.99
N LEU A 223 25.93 9.63 -14.10
CA LEU A 223 25.71 11.01 -14.55
C LEU A 223 24.24 11.40 -14.46
N PRO A 224 23.95 12.69 -14.21
CA PRO A 224 22.60 13.20 -14.34
C PRO A 224 22.05 12.97 -15.75
N ARG A 225 20.82 12.54 -15.84
CA ARG A 225 20.10 12.32 -17.11
C ARG A 225 20.15 13.54 -18.01
N GLN A 226 20.02 14.74 -17.44
CA GLN A 226 20.07 16.00 -18.18
C GLN A 226 21.34 16.18 -19.01
N VAL A 227 22.50 15.74 -18.51
CA VAL A 227 23.79 15.82 -19.24
C VAL A 227 23.75 14.96 -20.49
N VAL A 228 23.28 13.71 -20.34
CA VAL A 228 23.17 12.76 -21.46
C VAL A 228 22.13 13.23 -22.47
N ASP A 229 20.97 13.70 -22.01
CA ASP A 229 19.87 14.16 -22.86
C ASP A 229 20.27 15.41 -23.67
N SER A 230 21.05 16.34 -23.09
CA SER A 230 21.56 17.51 -23.79
C SER A 230 22.54 17.12 -24.92
N MET A 231 23.43 16.16 -24.67
CA MET A 231 24.33 15.62 -25.69
C MET A 231 23.55 14.91 -26.81
N GLN A 232 22.59 14.08 -26.43
CA GLN A 232 21.76 13.37 -27.40
C GLN A 232 20.96 14.36 -28.27
N SER A 233 20.42 15.42 -27.66
CA SER A 233 19.70 16.47 -28.39
C SER A 233 20.61 17.18 -29.41
N ALA A 234 21.83 17.54 -29.02
CA ALA A 234 22.79 18.16 -29.91
C ALA A 234 23.17 17.25 -31.11
N LEU A 235 23.35 15.94 -30.85
CA LEU A 235 23.60 14.97 -31.91
C LEU A 235 22.40 14.80 -32.85
N ARG A 236 21.21 14.68 -32.31
CA ARG A 236 19.95 14.54 -33.10
C ARG A 236 19.72 15.73 -34.01
N GLU A 237 19.97 16.95 -33.56
CA GLU A 237 19.88 18.15 -34.40
C GLU A 237 20.83 18.12 -35.61
N THR A 238 21.87 17.31 -35.52
CA THR A 238 22.84 17.11 -36.62
C THR A 238 22.64 15.80 -37.38
N HIS A 239 21.51 15.09 -37.13
CA HIS A 239 21.23 13.79 -37.71
C HIS A 239 22.36 12.75 -37.40
N LEU A 240 22.82 12.73 -36.16
CA LEU A 240 23.73 11.74 -35.63
C LEU A 240 23.04 10.96 -34.51
N GLU A 241 23.15 9.65 -34.53
CA GLU A 241 22.79 8.79 -33.42
C GLU A 241 23.96 8.67 -32.46
N MET A 242 23.69 8.60 -31.16
CA MET A 242 24.73 8.35 -30.16
C MET A 242 25.06 6.85 -30.15
N ARG A 243 26.17 6.49 -30.80
CA ARG A 243 26.63 5.10 -30.87
C ARG A 243 27.17 4.60 -29.53
N ALA A 244 27.92 5.44 -28.83
CA ALA A 244 28.51 5.12 -27.52
C ALA A 244 28.70 6.40 -26.70
N LEU A 245 28.58 6.28 -25.39
CA LEU A 245 28.93 7.30 -24.41
C LEU A 245 29.98 6.73 -23.46
N THR A 246 31.04 7.51 -23.21
CA THR A 246 32.03 7.21 -22.20
C THR A 246 32.29 8.45 -21.32
N LEU A 247 33.17 8.34 -20.36
CA LEU A 247 33.69 9.47 -19.57
C LEU A 247 35.07 9.86 -20.05
N GLU A 248 35.35 11.16 -20.06
CA GLU A 248 36.64 11.69 -20.46
C GLU A 248 37.81 11.00 -19.75
N PRO A 249 37.78 10.80 -18.40
CA PRO A 249 38.88 10.13 -17.72
C PRO A 249 38.98 8.63 -18.06
N ILE A 250 37.88 7.96 -18.39
CA ILE A 250 37.92 6.56 -18.87
C ILE A 250 38.54 6.50 -20.26
N ALA A 251 38.21 7.43 -21.14
CA ALA A 251 38.81 7.54 -22.45
C ALA A 251 40.35 7.74 -22.34
N GLY A 252 40.77 8.69 -21.51
CA GLY A 252 42.21 8.96 -21.28
C GLY A 252 43.03 7.77 -20.75
N ILE A 253 42.49 7.06 -19.75
CA ILE A 253 43.15 5.86 -19.19
C ILE A 253 43.39 4.79 -20.27
N ASN A 254 42.42 4.58 -21.16
CA ASN A 254 42.52 3.55 -22.20
C ASN A 254 43.58 3.87 -23.27
N VAL A 255 44.00 5.12 -23.37
CA VAL A 255 45.09 5.55 -24.24
C VAL A 255 46.44 5.43 -23.56
N LEU A 256 46.56 5.97 -22.33
CA LEU A 256 47.84 6.18 -21.67
C LEU A 256 48.23 5.15 -20.64
N ILE A 257 47.29 4.45 -20.02
CA ILE A 257 47.56 3.49 -18.96
C ILE A 257 47.11 2.08 -19.40
N PRO A 258 48.02 1.31 -20.02
CA PRO A 258 47.69 -0.06 -20.41
C PRO A 258 47.39 -0.92 -19.19
N PRO A 259 46.61 -2.01 -19.31
CA PRO A 259 46.19 -2.85 -18.19
C PRO A 259 47.32 -3.37 -17.31
N THR A 260 48.52 -3.59 -17.92
CA THR A 260 49.71 -4.04 -17.22
C THR A 260 50.29 -3.01 -16.23
N MET A 261 50.03 -1.72 -16.46
CA MET A 261 50.53 -0.63 -15.60
C MET A 261 49.47 -0.21 -14.53
N ARG A 262 48.25 -0.65 -14.63
CA ARG A 262 47.17 -0.30 -13.68
C ARG A 262 47.38 -0.85 -12.27
N HIS A 263 48.42 -1.71 -12.08
CA HIS A 263 48.81 -2.15 -10.74
C HIS A 263 49.49 -1.05 -9.91
N LEU A 264 50.04 -0.06 -10.60
CA LEU A 264 50.69 1.09 -9.98
C LEU A 264 49.62 2.09 -9.51
N ASN A 265 49.93 2.82 -8.45
CA ASN A 265 49.12 3.93 -7.98
C ASN A 265 49.39 5.16 -8.85
N LEU A 266 48.70 5.22 -9.99
CA LEU A 266 48.85 6.29 -10.98
C LEU A 266 47.54 7.13 -11.03
N VAL A 267 47.73 8.41 -11.25
CA VAL A 267 46.65 9.37 -11.47
C VAL A 267 46.73 9.95 -12.87
N LEU A 268 45.62 9.93 -13.59
CA LEU A 268 45.39 10.70 -14.80
C LEU A 268 44.53 11.89 -14.46
N VAL A 269 44.93 13.09 -14.89
CA VAL A 269 44.13 14.31 -14.80
C VAL A 269 43.99 14.90 -16.20
N ASP A 270 42.77 14.93 -16.71
CA ASP A 270 42.43 15.64 -17.94
C ASP A 270 42.02 17.07 -17.61
N ILE A 271 42.92 18.01 -17.86
CA ILE A 271 42.71 19.43 -17.64
C ILE A 271 42.18 20.05 -18.92
N GLY A 272 40.87 20.19 -19.00
CA GLY A 272 40.15 20.82 -20.10
C GLY A 272 40.16 22.35 -20.04
N ALA A 273 39.12 22.96 -20.58
CA ALA A 273 38.89 24.41 -20.45
C ALA A 273 38.09 24.71 -19.17
N GLY A 274 36.98 24.03 -18.93
CA GLY A 274 36.10 24.28 -17.76
C GLY A 274 36.20 23.25 -16.63
N THR A 275 36.73 22.02 -16.88
CA THR A 275 36.83 20.96 -15.88
C THR A 275 38.19 20.29 -15.89
N SER A 276 38.57 19.75 -14.73
CA SER A 276 39.73 18.86 -14.62
C SER A 276 39.25 17.50 -14.08
N ASP A 277 39.23 16.49 -14.94
CA ASP A 277 38.74 15.17 -14.65
C ASP A 277 39.84 14.24 -14.15
N VAL A 278 39.61 13.55 -13.04
CA VAL A 278 40.61 12.72 -12.34
C VAL A 278 40.22 11.25 -12.41
N ALA A 279 41.17 10.39 -12.74
CA ALA A 279 41.00 8.95 -12.60
C ALA A 279 42.23 8.34 -11.94
N ILE A 280 42.02 7.36 -11.05
CA ILE A 280 43.05 6.75 -10.23
C ILE A 280 43.10 5.26 -10.47
N THR A 281 44.29 4.73 -10.76
CA THR A 281 44.54 3.29 -10.90
C THR A 281 45.31 2.76 -9.71
N ARG A 282 45.01 1.55 -9.26
CA ARG A 282 45.71 0.80 -8.25
C ARG A 282 45.29 -0.67 -8.29
N GLY A 283 46.20 -1.62 -8.00
CA GLY A 283 45.83 -3.03 -7.87
C GLY A 283 45.36 -3.70 -9.16
N GLY A 284 45.64 -3.10 -10.35
CA GLY A 284 45.26 -3.65 -11.65
C GLY A 284 43.96 -3.07 -12.23
N SER A 285 43.26 -2.20 -11.49
CA SER A 285 41.97 -1.61 -11.88
C SER A 285 41.94 -0.11 -11.64
N VAL A 286 40.93 0.56 -12.19
CA VAL A 286 40.59 1.92 -11.80
C VAL A 286 39.79 1.86 -10.50
N ILE A 287 40.25 2.59 -9.49
CA ILE A 287 39.65 2.55 -8.13
C ILE A 287 38.82 3.78 -7.80
N ALA A 288 39.06 4.91 -8.50
CA ALA A 288 38.31 6.14 -8.26
C ALA A 288 38.22 7.01 -9.51
N TYR A 289 37.13 7.72 -9.63
CA TYR A 289 36.91 8.83 -10.57
C TYR A 289 36.47 10.05 -9.78
N GLY A 290 36.90 11.23 -10.24
CA GLY A 290 36.46 12.50 -9.65
C GLY A 290 36.66 13.65 -10.63
N MET A 291 36.25 14.85 -10.23
CA MET A 291 36.30 16.03 -11.06
C MET A 291 36.52 17.27 -10.18
N VAL A 292 37.28 18.19 -10.70
CA VAL A 292 37.47 19.55 -10.17
C VAL A 292 36.81 20.52 -11.13
N PRO A 293 35.83 21.36 -10.69
CA PRO A 293 35.15 22.32 -11.55
C PRO A 293 36.01 23.59 -11.74
N MET A 294 37.28 23.38 -12.09
CA MET A 294 38.28 24.40 -12.35
C MET A 294 39.25 23.85 -13.40
N ALA A 295 39.62 24.68 -14.40
CA ALA A 295 40.55 24.27 -15.43
C ALA A 295 41.23 25.50 -16.13
N GLY A 296 41.36 25.48 -17.47
CA GLY A 296 41.99 26.53 -18.23
C GLY A 296 41.26 27.88 -18.25
N ASP A 297 39.93 27.88 -18.10
CA ASP A 297 39.09 29.06 -18.17
C ASP A 297 39.29 29.98 -16.95
N GLU A 298 39.55 29.44 -15.76
CA GLU A 298 39.89 30.23 -14.57
C GLU A 298 41.16 31.03 -14.74
N ILE A 299 42.11 30.46 -15.46
CA ILE A 299 43.36 31.15 -15.81
C ILE A 299 43.09 32.28 -16.82
N THR A 300 42.23 32.02 -17.80
CA THR A 300 41.81 33.02 -18.79
C THR A 300 41.04 34.14 -18.13
N GLU A 301 40.15 33.81 -17.20
CA GLU A 301 39.36 34.78 -16.42
C GLU A 301 40.25 35.64 -15.51
N ALA A 302 41.35 35.05 -14.96
CA ALA A 302 42.30 35.84 -14.20
C ALA A 302 42.95 36.93 -15.05
N ILE A 303 43.35 36.61 -16.28
CA ILE A 303 43.88 37.58 -17.25
C ILE A 303 42.80 38.61 -17.64
N SER A 304 41.62 38.15 -17.94
CA SER A 304 40.48 39.01 -18.28
C SER A 304 40.19 40.07 -17.20
N ARG A 305 40.18 39.65 -15.94
CA ARG A 305 39.96 40.54 -14.77
C ARG A 305 41.12 41.49 -14.51
N GLU A 306 42.35 40.97 -14.57
CA GLU A 306 43.53 41.77 -14.29
C GLU A 306 43.71 42.91 -15.32
N TYR A 307 43.46 42.61 -16.62
CA TYR A 307 43.72 43.55 -17.69
C TYR A 307 42.45 44.10 -18.35
N LEU A 308 41.24 43.85 -17.78
CA LEU A 308 39.96 44.30 -18.26
C LEU A 308 39.74 43.95 -19.75
N LEU A 309 39.86 42.68 -20.10
CA LEU A 309 39.79 42.16 -21.46
C LEU A 309 38.57 41.29 -21.71
N ASP A 310 38.15 41.25 -22.97
CA ASP A 310 37.24 40.19 -23.41
C ASP A 310 37.88 38.81 -23.23
N PHE A 311 37.07 37.84 -22.90
CA PHE A 311 37.53 36.47 -22.60
C PHE A 311 38.35 35.88 -23.75
N ASN A 312 37.95 36.06 -25.00
CA ASN A 312 38.68 35.51 -26.15
C ASN A 312 40.03 36.19 -26.37
N ILE A 313 40.13 37.49 -26.07
CA ILE A 313 41.38 38.24 -26.09
C ILE A 313 42.30 37.73 -24.97
N ALA A 314 41.77 37.54 -23.79
CA ALA A 314 42.51 37.00 -22.64
C ALA A 314 43.02 35.59 -22.92
N GLU A 315 42.24 34.73 -23.58
CA GLU A 315 42.64 33.40 -24.02
C GLU A 315 43.77 33.41 -25.03
N ASP A 316 43.71 34.33 -26.02
CA ASP A 316 44.81 34.49 -27.01
C ASP A 316 46.09 34.94 -26.34
N ILE A 317 46.00 35.87 -25.38
CA ILE A 317 47.15 36.36 -24.57
C ILE A 317 47.73 35.18 -23.76
N LYS A 318 46.89 34.40 -23.09
CA LYS A 318 47.34 33.20 -22.31
C LYS A 318 48.13 32.26 -23.19
N ARG A 319 47.65 31.93 -24.40
CA ARG A 319 48.28 31.00 -25.32
C ARG A 319 49.63 31.56 -25.80
N LYS A 320 49.69 32.84 -26.22
CA LYS A 320 50.91 33.48 -26.69
C LYS A 320 51.99 33.54 -25.57
N ALA A 321 51.56 33.91 -24.35
CA ALA A 321 52.48 33.94 -23.19
C ALA A 321 52.98 32.52 -22.82
N ALA A 322 52.14 31.49 -22.93
CA ALA A 322 52.58 30.11 -22.73
C ALA A 322 53.61 29.63 -23.75
N ASP A 323 53.54 30.17 -24.99
CA ASP A 323 54.53 29.92 -26.04
C ASP A 323 55.75 30.88 -25.93
N GLY A 324 55.87 31.67 -24.87
CA GLY A 324 57.00 32.61 -24.60
C GLY A 324 56.96 33.89 -25.45
N GLN A 325 55.81 34.23 -26.02
CA GLN A 325 55.67 35.43 -26.86
C GLN A 325 55.18 36.62 -26.05
N ASP A 326 55.77 37.78 -26.28
CA ASP A 326 55.31 39.07 -25.80
C ASP A 326 53.97 39.46 -26.45
N VAL A 327 53.11 40.10 -25.69
CA VAL A 327 51.78 40.44 -26.15
C VAL A 327 51.50 41.93 -26.09
N SER A 328 50.73 42.42 -27.08
CA SER A 328 50.23 43.79 -27.07
C SER A 328 48.72 43.77 -27.35
N PHE A 329 47.98 44.46 -26.56
CA PHE A 329 46.53 44.53 -26.65
C PHE A 329 45.97 45.90 -26.23
N THR A 330 44.70 46.10 -26.48
CA THR A 330 43.99 47.29 -26.00
C THR A 330 42.91 46.83 -25.04
N ASP A 331 42.86 47.40 -23.85
CA ASP A 331 41.82 47.12 -22.85
C ASP A 331 40.46 47.73 -23.22
N ILE A 332 39.42 47.44 -22.41
CA ILE A 332 38.09 47.99 -22.63
C ILE A 332 38.02 49.49 -22.50
N LEU A 333 39.01 50.15 -21.86
CA LEU A 333 39.08 51.57 -21.66
C LEU A 333 39.83 52.26 -22.83
N GLY A 334 40.34 51.48 -23.81
CA GLY A 334 41.13 51.99 -24.94
C GLY A 334 42.60 52.20 -24.67
N MET A 335 43.12 51.76 -23.51
CA MET A 335 44.53 51.84 -23.19
C MET A 335 45.29 50.71 -23.89
N LYS A 336 46.39 51.09 -24.54
CA LYS A 336 47.30 50.12 -25.15
C LYS A 336 48.32 49.66 -24.14
N LEU A 337 48.40 48.37 -23.92
CA LEU A 337 49.34 47.71 -23.01
C LEU A 337 50.25 46.78 -23.80
N SER A 338 51.51 46.68 -23.45
CA SER A 338 52.45 45.68 -23.91
C SER A 338 53.08 44.98 -22.74
N LEU A 339 53.00 43.69 -22.66
CA LEU A 339 53.49 42.85 -21.58
C LEU A 339 54.44 41.80 -22.14
N THR A 340 55.52 41.51 -21.42
CA THR A 340 56.36 40.36 -21.71
C THR A 340 55.63 39.08 -21.31
N ALA A 341 55.99 37.97 -21.91
CA ALA A 341 55.50 36.65 -21.50
C ALA A 341 55.66 36.41 -20.00
N GLU A 342 56.82 36.78 -19.44
CA GLU A 342 57.07 36.62 -17.98
C GLU A 342 56.11 37.43 -17.10
N GLN A 343 55.72 38.64 -17.53
CA GLN A 343 54.77 39.45 -16.79
C GLN A 343 53.38 38.82 -16.78
N VAL A 344 52.94 38.27 -17.91
CA VAL A 344 51.66 37.54 -17.96
C VAL A 344 51.70 36.29 -17.11
N LEU A 345 52.83 35.52 -17.20
CA LEU A 345 52.99 34.30 -16.38
C LEU A 345 53.03 34.59 -14.87
N ALA A 346 53.63 35.69 -14.47
CA ALA A 346 53.62 36.14 -13.07
C ALA A 346 52.20 36.50 -12.62
N ALA A 347 51.40 37.14 -13.46
CA ALA A 347 50.02 37.51 -13.16
C ALA A 347 49.09 36.29 -13.01
N ILE A 348 49.28 35.23 -13.80
CA ILE A 348 48.46 34.04 -13.73
C ILE A 348 48.87 33.02 -12.64
N LYS A 349 50.13 33.14 -12.11
CA LYS A 349 50.67 32.20 -11.14
C LYS A 349 49.73 31.89 -9.95
N PRO A 350 49.05 32.86 -9.32
CA PRO A 350 48.11 32.56 -8.23
C PRO A 350 46.90 31.70 -8.70
N GLY A 351 46.41 31.96 -9.92
CA GLY A 351 45.33 31.16 -10.51
C GLY A 351 45.76 29.74 -10.77
N VAL A 352 46.96 29.54 -11.34
CA VAL A 352 47.52 28.18 -11.56
C VAL A 352 47.77 27.45 -10.26
N ALA A 353 48.23 28.14 -9.21
CA ALA A 353 48.42 27.53 -7.89
C ALA A 353 47.06 27.10 -7.26
N ASN A 354 46.02 27.90 -7.41
CA ASN A 354 44.68 27.53 -6.95
C ASN A 354 44.17 26.27 -7.67
N LEU A 355 44.34 26.19 -8.98
CA LEU A 355 43.98 25.01 -9.77
C LEU A 355 44.79 23.78 -9.31
N ALA A 356 46.08 23.91 -9.16
CA ALA A 356 46.97 22.82 -8.71
C ALA A 356 46.58 22.31 -7.33
N ASN A 357 46.29 23.20 -6.38
CA ASN A 357 45.82 22.85 -5.03
C ASN A 357 44.48 22.15 -5.06
N ALA A 358 43.55 22.59 -5.90
CA ALA A 358 42.23 21.96 -6.05
C ALA A 358 42.38 20.53 -6.62
N ILE A 359 43.22 20.35 -7.64
CA ILE A 359 43.53 19.03 -8.23
C ILE A 359 44.18 18.12 -7.16
N ALA A 360 45.23 18.63 -6.46
CA ALA A 360 45.91 17.85 -5.42
C ALA A 360 44.95 17.42 -4.29
N LYS A 361 44.12 18.34 -3.82
CA LYS A 361 43.08 18.05 -2.82
C LYS A 361 42.14 16.92 -3.27
N GLN A 362 41.62 17.02 -4.49
CA GLN A 362 40.73 15.99 -5.06
C GLN A 362 41.44 14.62 -5.18
N ILE A 363 42.69 14.62 -5.62
CA ILE A 363 43.51 13.40 -5.69
C ILE A 363 43.64 12.76 -4.30
N LEU A 364 44.01 13.54 -3.29
CA LEU A 364 44.20 13.03 -1.92
C LEU A 364 42.91 12.54 -1.28
N GLU A 365 41.80 13.23 -1.52
CA GLU A 365 40.48 12.80 -1.06
C GLU A 365 40.06 11.46 -1.66
N LEU A 366 40.32 11.24 -2.94
CA LEU A 366 39.97 10.01 -3.64
C LEU A 366 40.94 8.85 -3.40
N ASN A 367 42.26 9.16 -3.28
CA ASN A 367 43.31 8.14 -3.19
C ASN A 367 43.66 7.76 -1.75
N GLY A 368 43.43 8.67 -0.78
CA GLY A 368 43.79 8.53 0.62
C GLY A 368 45.30 8.75 0.91
N GLU A 369 46.14 8.78 -0.12
CA GLU A 369 47.62 8.94 -0.04
C GLU A 369 48.16 9.60 -1.33
N PRO A 370 49.37 10.22 -1.31
CA PRO A 370 49.99 10.73 -2.54
C PRO A 370 50.23 9.59 -3.56
N PRO A 371 49.94 9.83 -4.87
CA PRO A 371 50.18 8.83 -5.90
C PRO A 371 51.65 8.65 -6.22
N GLN A 372 52.01 7.53 -6.89
CA GLN A 372 53.36 7.30 -7.38
C GLN A 372 53.73 8.22 -8.55
N ALA A 373 52.76 8.56 -9.39
CA ALA A 373 52.93 9.53 -10.47
C ALA A 373 51.59 10.10 -10.93
N VAL A 374 51.62 11.29 -11.49
CA VAL A 374 50.47 11.98 -12.09
C VAL A 374 50.76 12.27 -13.56
N MET A 375 49.83 11.90 -14.41
CA MET A 375 49.84 12.23 -15.84
C MET A 375 48.79 13.30 -16.10
N LEU A 376 49.24 14.45 -16.59
CA LEU A 376 48.35 15.55 -17.02
C LEU A 376 48.13 15.46 -18.52
N VAL A 377 46.89 15.54 -18.94
CA VAL A 377 46.44 15.57 -20.33
C VAL A 377 45.45 16.70 -20.54
N GLY A 378 44.96 16.89 -21.76
CA GLY A 378 44.04 17.97 -22.12
C GLY A 378 44.76 19.28 -22.45
N GLY A 379 44.00 20.24 -22.98
CA GLY A 379 44.56 21.54 -23.42
C GLY A 379 45.08 22.39 -22.28
N GLY A 380 44.44 22.32 -21.10
CA GLY A 380 44.84 23.05 -19.88
C GLY A 380 46.12 22.50 -19.25
N ALA A 381 46.51 21.27 -19.53
CA ALA A 381 47.76 20.69 -19.07
C ALA A 381 49.00 21.43 -19.64
N ARG A 382 48.85 22.18 -20.72
CA ARG A 382 49.89 23.01 -21.32
C ARG A 382 50.11 24.34 -20.57
N THR A 383 49.34 24.63 -19.54
CA THR A 383 49.52 25.83 -18.71
C THR A 383 50.90 25.78 -18.03
N PRO A 384 51.75 26.81 -18.22
CA PRO A 384 53.06 26.87 -17.59
C PRO A 384 52.95 26.74 -16.06
N MET A 385 53.96 26.09 -15.42
CA MET A 385 54.08 25.87 -14.00
C MET A 385 53.07 24.86 -13.37
N ILE A 386 52.09 24.34 -14.11
CA ILE A 386 51.04 23.46 -13.55
C ILE A 386 51.66 22.14 -13.01
N THR A 387 52.63 21.58 -13.69
CA THR A 387 53.33 20.32 -13.28
C THR A 387 54.06 20.48 -11.97
N GLU A 388 54.81 21.55 -11.82
CA GLU A 388 55.59 21.86 -10.61
C GLU A 388 54.65 22.12 -9.42
N LEU A 389 53.60 22.94 -9.63
CA LEU A 389 52.68 23.31 -8.58
C LEU A 389 51.83 22.13 -8.12
N VAL A 390 51.42 21.24 -9.04
CA VAL A 390 50.72 19.99 -8.68
C VAL A 390 51.61 19.06 -7.88
N ALA A 391 52.90 18.95 -8.27
CA ALA A 391 53.88 18.14 -7.55
C ALA A 391 54.12 18.68 -6.13
N GLU A 392 54.27 20.01 -5.99
CA GLU A 392 54.43 20.71 -4.71
C GLU A 392 53.20 20.48 -3.83
N ALA A 393 52.01 20.67 -4.36
CA ALA A 393 50.74 20.51 -3.63
C ALA A 393 50.50 19.07 -3.15
N LEU A 394 50.95 18.06 -3.92
CA LEU A 394 50.87 16.65 -3.55
C LEU A 394 52.04 16.18 -2.66
N GLY A 395 53.11 16.97 -2.50
CA GLY A 395 54.32 16.59 -1.77
C GLY A 395 55.11 15.47 -2.44
N ILE A 396 55.08 15.37 -3.80
CA ILE A 396 55.80 14.36 -4.56
C ILE A 396 56.90 15.01 -5.40
N PRO A 397 57.97 14.26 -5.80
CA PRO A 397 59.00 14.81 -6.64
C PRO A 397 58.46 15.36 -7.97
N ALA A 398 58.95 16.53 -8.43
CA ALA A 398 58.50 17.18 -9.66
C ALA A 398 58.54 16.25 -10.90
N GLY A 399 59.56 15.40 -11.02
CA GLY A 399 59.67 14.40 -12.10
C GLY A 399 58.59 13.28 -12.06
N ARG A 400 57.69 13.29 -11.05
CA ARG A 400 56.53 12.36 -10.95
C ARG A 400 55.24 12.95 -11.47
N VAL A 401 55.24 14.22 -11.86
CA VAL A 401 54.14 14.87 -12.54
C VAL A 401 54.58 15.26 -13.94
N ALA A 402 53.90 14.80 -14.96
CA ALA A 402 54.30 15.06 -16.35
C ALA A 402 53.07 15.27 -17.26
N VAL A 403 53.17 16.23 -18.17
CA VAL A 403 52.22 16.34 -19.27
C VAL A 403 52.47 15.20 -20.24
N ARG A 404 51.43 14.47 -20.57
CA ARG A 404 51.50 13.32 -21.47
C ARG A 404 50.71 13.62 -22.77
N GLN A 405 51.26 13.11 -23.84
CA GLN A 405 50.62 13.12 -25.16
C GLN A 405 50.63 11.69 -25.71
N PRO A 406 49.74 11.36 -26.65
CA PRO A 406 49.75 10.05 -27.28
C PRO A 406 50.96 9.95 -28.26
N GLU A 407 51.89 9.07 -27.93
CA GLU A 407 53.01 8.74 -28.82
C GLU A 407 52.64 7.57 -29.74
N MET A 408 51.97 6.59 -29.15
CA MET A 408 51.48 5.39 -29.80
C MET A 408 50.22 4.95 -29.03
N VAL A 409 49.15 4.62 -29.74
CA VAL A 409 47.87 4.15 -29.15
C VAL A 409 47.68 2.70 -29.60
N ASP A 410 47.59 1.80 -28.62
CA ASP A 410 47.34 0.40 -28.89
C ASP A 410 46.01 0.20 -29.63
N GLY A 411 46.07 -0.55 -30.77
CA GLY A 411 44.91 -0.75 -31.66
C GLY A 411 44.73 0.34 -32.73
N VAL A 412 45.61 1.38 -32.81
CA VAL A 412 45.66 2.37 -33.89
C VAL A 412 46.87 2.11 -34.73
N ALA A 413 46.71 2.05 -36.06
CA ALA A 413 47.76 1.70 -37.00
C ALA A 413 48.86 2.76 -37.08
N GLU A 414 48.50 4.00 -37.30
CA GLU A 414 49.38 5.14 -37.39
C GLU A 414 48.69 6.38 -36.81
N LEU A 415 49.45 7.16 -36.02
CA LEU A 415 48.93 8.38 -35.40
C LEU A 415 49.40 9.59 -36.19
N PRO A 416 48.48 10.39 -36.80
CA PRO A 416 48.82 11.66 -37.43
C PRO A 416 49.45 12.65 -36.45
N ASP A 417 50.32 13.48 -36.95
CA ASP A 417 51.03 14.47 -36.11
C ASP A 417 50.08 15.43 -35.38
N GLU A 418 48.96 15.77 -36.01
CA GLU A 418 47.92 16.61 -35.45
C GLU A 418 47.28 16.02 -34.14
N LEU A 419 47.38 14.70 -33.97
CA LEU A 419 46.84 13.99 -32.82
C LEU A 419 47.92 13.59 -31.81
N ARG A 420 49.14 14.11 -31.92
CA ARG A 420 50.22 13.91 -30.96
C ARG A 420 50.30 15.01 -29.90
N ALA A 421 49.21 15.68 -29.63
CA ALA A 421 49.08 16.72 -28.59
C ALA A 421 48.33 16.20 -27.37
N PRO A 422 48.53 16.78 -26.18
CA PRO A 422 47.84 16.32 -24.93
C PRO A 422 46.31 16.34 -25.01
N ASP A 423 45.75 17.23 -25.77
CA ASP A 423 44.29 17.35 -25.97
C ASP A 423 43.67 16.36 -26.99
N ALA A 424 44.54 15.54 -27.63
CA ALA A 424 44.08 14.44 -28.49
C ALA A 424 43.89 13.12 -27.72
N VAL A 425 44.26 13.06 -26.43
CA VAL A 425 44.17 11.83 -25.63
C VAL A 425 42.71 11.39 -25.49
N THR A 426 41.83 12.27 -25.08
CA THR A 426 40.40 11.98 -24.89
C THR A 426 39.68 11.64 -26.19
N PRO A 427 39.80 12.38 -27.30
CA PRO A 427 39.21 11.99 -28.60
C PRO A 427 39.69 10.62 -29.10
N LEU A 428 40.98 10.29 -28.94
CA LEU A 428 41.52 8.96 -29.30
C LEU A 428 41.01 7.85 -28.40
N GLY A 429 40.81 8.14 -27.13
CA GLY A 429 40.18 7.21 -26.18
C GLY A 429 38.72 6.92 -26.52
N ILE A 430 37.97 7.94 -26.91
CA ILE A 430 36.58 7.79 -27.43
C ILE A 430 36.60 6.87 -28.65
N LEU A 431 37.51 7.13 -29.63
CA LEU A 431 37.65 6.33 -30.83
C LEU A 431 37.95 4.87 -30.52
N LYS A 432 38.87 4.61 -29.59
CA LYS A 432 39.22 3.26 -29.16
C LYS A 432 38.07 2.53 -28.49
N ILE A 433 37.33 3.18 -27.60
CA ILE A 433 36.18 2.61 -26.93
C ILE A 433 35.08 2.30 -27.95
N ALA A 434 34.81 3.21 -28.89
CA ALA A 434 33.84 3.01 -29.96
C ALA A 434 34.12 1.79 -30.85
N SER A 435 35.41 1.45 -31.04
CA SER A 435 35.82 0.29 -31.86
C SER A 435 35.61 -1.05 -31.16
N ILE A 436 35.59 -1.08 -29.82
CA ILE A 436 35.46 -2.29 -29.03
C ILE A 436 34.01 -2.69 -28.83
N ASN A 437 33.05 -1.90 -29.30
CA ASN A 437 31.59 -2.14 -29.23
C ASN A 437 31.08 -2.35 -27.80
N LEU A 438 31.69 -1.74 -26.78
CA LEU A 438 31.42 -2.05 -25.41
C LEU A 438 30.19 -1.33 -24.80
N LEU A 439 29.73 -0.25 -25.44
CA LEU A 439 28.67 0.57 -24.84
C LEU A 439 27.78 1.15 -25.95
N HIS A 440 26.64 0.50 -26.19
CA HIS A 440 25.57 1.03 -27.05
C HIS A 440 24.41 1.56 -26.22
N PHE A 441 23.75 2.60 -26.69
CA PHE A 441 22.44 2.98 -26.20
C PHE A 441 21.36 2.22 -26.97
N LEU A 442 20.35 1.74 -26.25
CA LEU A 442 19.08 1.30 -26.80
C LEU A 442 18.04 2.36 -26.51
N ALA A 443 17.36 2.85 -27.53
CA ALA A 443 16.17 3.66 -27.37
C ALA A 443 15.00 2.74 -27.09
N VAL A 444 14.30 2.93 -25.97
CA VAL A 444 13.14 2.12 -25.58
C VAL A 444 12.00 3.04 -25.22
N TRP A 445 10.84 2.80 -25.78
CA TRP A 445 9.63 3.54 -25.46
C TRP A 445 8.83 2.82 -24.38
N ILE A 446 8.58 3.48 -23.24
CA ILE A 446 7.75 2.93 -22.18
C ILE A 446 6.56 3.84 -21.97
N ASN A 447 5.36 3.33 -22.26
CA ASN A 447 4.12 4.13 -22.25
C ASN A 447 4.27 5.46 -23.00
N ASP A 448 4.82 5.39 -24.23
CA ASP A 448 5.04 6.51 -25.15
C ASP A 448 6.09 7.56 -24.70
N ILE A 449 6.85 7.25 -23.65
CA ILE A 449 8.00 8.05 -23.22
C ILE A 449 9.28 7.32 -23.64
N GLU A 450 10.16 8.04 -24.37
CA GLU A 450 11.46 7.50 -24.78
C GLU A 450 12.45 7.47 -23.62
N TYR A 451 13.14 6.35 -23.47
CA TYR A 451 14.25 6.15 -22.54
C TYR A 451 15.45 5.60 -23.29
N SER A 452 16.60 6.20 -23.05
CA SER A 452 17.88 5.69 -23.55
C SER A 452 18.51 4.79 -22.51
N LEU A 453 18.73 3.52 -22.85
CA LEU A 453 19.28 2.52 -21.95
C LEU A 453 20.70 2.17 -22.36
N PHE A 454 21.58 1.99 -21.39
CA PHE A 454 22.91 1.47 -21.62
C PHE A 454 22.86 -0.02 -21.91
N ASN A 455 23.30 -0.43 -23.08
CA ASN A 455 23.34 -1.84 -23.49
C ASN A 455 24.68 -2.48 -23.12
N PHE A 456 24.83 -2.95 -21.89
CA PHE A 456 26.01 -3.72 -21.46
C PHE A 456 25.89 -5.21 -21.75
N ARG A 457 24.67 -5.71 -21.95
CA ARG A 457 24.29 -7.10 -22.21
C ARG A 457 22.95 -7.10 -22.94
N GLU A 458 22.44 -8.26 -23.29
CA GLU A 458 21.05 -8.36 -23.68
C GLU A 458 20.17 -7.87 -22.51
N LEU A 459 19.58 -6.69 -22.72
CA LEU A 459 18.68 -6.08 -21.74
C LEU A 459 17.28 -6.68 -21.86
N ASN A 460 16.57 -6.70 -20.74
CA ASN A 460 15.20 -7.17 -20.66
C ASN A 460 14.26 -6.06 -20.19
N VAL A 461 12.96 -6.38 -20.17
CA VAL A 461 11.93 -5.44 -19.70
C VAL A 461 12.18 -4.95 -18.28
N SER A 462 12.66 -5.82 -17.38
CA SER A 462 12.98 -5.45 -15.99
C SER A 462 14.02 -4.35 -15.93
N ASP A 463 15.07 -4.47 -16.77
CA ASP A 463 16.14 -3.47 -16.86
C ASP A 463 15.58 -2.12 -17.36
N ALA A 464 14.70 -2.16 -18.35
CA ALA A 464 14.06 -0.96 -18.89
C ALA A 464 13.18 -0.26 -17.85
N LEU A 465 12.37 -0.99 -17.11
CA LEU A 465 11.50 -0.45 -16.07
C LEU A 465 12.31 0.14 -14.91
N LEU A 466 13.40 -0.55 -14.52
CA LEU A 466 14.29 -0.08 -13.47
C LEU A 466 14.97 1.24 -13.88
N ALA A 467 15.50 1.31 -15.09
CA ALA A 467 16.14 2.51 -15.61
C ALA A 467 15.14 3.68 -15.75
N ALA A 468 13.89 3.39 -16.08
CA ALA A 468 12.82 4.39 -16.13
C ALA A 468 12.30 4.80 -14.74
N GLY A 469 12.78 4.16 -13.64
CA GLY A 469 12.29 4.40 -12.29
C GLY A 469 10.85 3.89 -12.07
N ILE A 470 10.37 2.99 -12.92
CA ILE A 470 9.02 2.46 -12.86
C ILE A 470 8.98 1.25 -11.94
N SER A 471 8.28 1.40 -10.82
CA SER A 471 8.04 0.29 -9.89
C SER A 471 6.81 -0.49 -10.30
N LEU A 472 6.99 -1.75 -10.68
CA LEU A 472 5.90 -2.64 -11.08
C LEU A 472 4.86 -2.84 -9.97
N ARG A 473 5.26 -2.69 -8.69
CA ARG A 473 4.32 -2.74 -7.55
C ARG A 473 3.20 -1.72 -7.64
N LYS A 474 3.43 -0.58 -8.29
CA LYS A 474 2.41 0.47 -8.49
C LYS A 474 1.39 0.10 -9.58
N TYR A 475 1.76 -0.80 -10.48
CA TYR A 475 0.94 -1.26 -11.60
C TYR A 475 0.23 -2.58 -11.32
N ASN A 476 0.70 -3.37 -10.35
CA ASN A 476 -0.02 -4.57 -9.93
C ASN A 476 -1.27 -4.21 -9.14
N GLY A 477 -2.37 -4.89 -9.43
CA GLY A 477 -3.59 -4.79 -8.65
C GLY A 477 -3.33 -5.18 -7.19
N ARG A 478 -3.86 -4.40 -6.27
CA ARG A 478 -3.75 -4.68 -4.83
C ARG A 478 -4.71 -5.82 -4.47
N PRO A 479 -4.36 -6.71 -3.55
CA PRO A 479 -5.33 -7.64 -2.99
C PRO A 479 -6.53 -6.89 -2.41
N GLY A 480 -7.73 -7.42 -2.63
CA GLY A 480 -8.94 -6.93 -1.96
C GLY A 480 -8.80 -7.04 -0.45
N MET A 481 -9.38 -6.12 0.27
CA MET A 481 -9.38 -6.19 1.73
C MET A 481 -10.12 -7.45 2.17
N GLY A 482 -9.53 -8.20 3.09
CA GLY A 482 -10.19 -9.32 3.72
C GLY A 482 -11.26 -8.83 4.71
N LEU A 483 -12.15 -9.73 5.08
CA LEU A 483 -13.20 -9.50 6.07
C LEU A 483 -12.89 -10.36 7.31
N MET A 484 -12.86 -9.75 8.47
CA MET A 484 -12.61 -10.41 9.74
C MET A 484 -13.92 -10.43 10.55
N LEU A 485 -14.41 -11.60 10.89
CA LEU A 485 -15.62 -11.78 11.68
C LEU A 485 -15.29 -12.49 12.99
N THR A 486 -16.06 -12.21 14.03
CA THR A 486 -16.01 -12.99 15.28
C THR A 486 -17.24 -13.86 15.34
N VAL A 487 -17.06 -15.19 15.26
CA VAL A 487 -18.16 -16.17 15.28
C VAL A 487 -18.06 -17.00 16.55
N ASN A 488 -19.03 -16.87 17.44
CA ASN A 488 -19.05 -17.56 18.75
C ASN A 488 -17.77 -17.36 19.57
N GLY A 489 -17.17 -16.14 19.47
CA GLY A 489 -15.93 -15.79 20.16
C GLY A 489 -14.64 -16.15 19.41
N GLU A 490 -14.72 -16.88 18.30
CA GLU A 490 -13.57 -17.21 17.45
C GLU A 490 -13.48 -16.24 16.27
N ARG A 491 -12.27 -15.75 15.98
CA ARG A 491 -12.02 -14.91 14.82
C ARG A 491 -11.91 -15.76 13.55
N ARG A 492 -12.69 -15.45 12.54
CA ARG A 492 -12.67 -16.07 11.21
C ARG A 492 -12.32 -15.00 10.17
N SER A 493 -11.35 -15.32 9.31
CA SER A 493 -10.91 -14.44 8.24
C SER A 493 -11.43 -14.95 6.89
N PHE A 494 -12.02 -14.06 6.12
CA PHE A 494 -12.47 -14.30 4.75
C PHE A 494 -11.59 -13.43 3.84
N PRO A 495 -10.63 -14.02 3.11
CA PRO A 495 -9.71 -13.24 2.28
C PRO A 495 -10.45 -12.62 1.10
N GLY A 496 -10.04 -11.40 0.74
CA GLY A 496 -10.46 -10.79 -0.51
C GLY A 496 -9.83 -11.49 -1.71
N THR A 497 -10.30 -11.19 -2.90
CA THR A 497 -9.71 -11.73 -4.13
C THR A 497 -8.33 -11.09 -4.37
N MET A 498 -7.43 -11.84 -4.96
CA MET A 498 -6.13 -11.29 -5.36
C MET A 498 -6.33 -10.33 -6.53
N GLY A 499 -5.59 -9.21 -6.51
CA GLY A 499 -5.51 -8.34 -7.68
C GLY A 499 -4.78 -9.04 -8.83
N THR A 500 -5.00 -8.60 -10.05
CA THR A 500 -4.30 -9.11 -11.22
C THR A 500 -2.93 -8.44 -11.39
N LEU A 501 -1.99 -9.15 -11.98
CA LEU A 501 -0.70 -8.58 -12.30
C LEU A 501 -0.81 -7.56 -13.44
N ALA A 502 0.10 -6.60 -13.47
CA ALA A 502 0.24 -5.69 -14.60
C ALA A 502 0.49 -6.48 -15.89
N GLN A 503 -0.14 -6.05 -16.97
CA GLN A 503 0.10 -6.62 -18.29
C GLN A 503 1.21 -5.84 -18.98
N ILE A 504 2.18 -6.58 -19.51
CA ILE A 504 3.33 -6.03 -20.21
C ILE A 504 3.26 -6.49 -21.66
N THR A 505 3.46 -5.57 -22.58
CA THR A 505 3.61 -5.90 -24.01
C THR A 505 4.84 -5.20 -24.59
N ILE A 506 5.52 -5.88 -25.53
CA ILE A 506 6.57 -5.30 -26.38
C ILE A 506 6.03 -5.34 -27.81
N ASP A 507 6.00 -4.19 -28.49
CA ASP A 507 5.49 -4.04 -29.87
C ASP A 507 4.12 -4.69 -30.08
N GLY A 508 3.26 -4.56 -29.06
CA GLY A 508 1.90 -5.11 -29.06
C GLY A 508 1.80 -6.60 -28.77
N LYS A 509 2.92 -7.31 -28.53
CA LYS A 509 2.94 -8.73 -28.14
C LYS A 509 3.11 -8.87 -26.64
N SER A 510 2.42 -9.84 -26.04
CA SER A 510 2.57 -10.13 -24.61
C SER A 510 4.01 -10.50 -24.26
N ALA A 511 4.51 -9.91 -23.18
CA ALA A 511 5.88 -10.05 -22.71
C ALA A 511 5.93 -10.26 -21.18
N SER A 512 7.05 -10.80 -20.69
CA SER A 512 7.39 -10.92 -19.28
C SER A 512 8.50 -9.93 -18.89
N LEU A 513 8.82 -9.86 -17.61
CA LEU A 513 9.95 -9.07 -17.13
C LEU A 513 11.30 -9.49 -17.71
N ASP A 514 11.44 -10.79 -18.02
CA ASP A 514 12.68 -11.36 -18.57
C ASP A 514 12.72 -11.34 -20.10
N SER A 515 11.67 -10.81 -20.75
CA SER A 515 11.65 -10.72 -22.21
C SER A 515 12.73 -9.76 -22.70
N PRO A 516 13.57 -10.17 -23.69
CA PRO A 516 14.62 -9.32 -24.23
C PRO A 516 14.01 -8.10 -24.95
N ILE A 517 14.69 -6.99 -24.82
CA ILE A 517 14.33 -5.74 -25.50
C ILE A 517 15.32 -5.44 -26.62
N HIS A 518 14.88 -4.70 -27.60
CA HIS A 518 15.71 -4.26 -28.73
C HIS A 518 15.56 -2.75 -28.95
N ASP A 519 16.40 -2.22 -29.78
CA ASP A 519 16.40 -0.81 -30.13
C ASP A 519 15.06 -0.39 -30.74
N ASP A 520 14.56 0.79 -30.34
CA ASP A 520 13.26 1.39 -30.70
C ASP A 520 12.04 0.55 -30.34
N CYS A 521 12.15 -0.43 -29.44
CA CYS A 521 11.02 -1.23 -29.01
C CYS A 521 10.04 -0.42 -28.14
N ARG A 522 8.76 -0.77 -28.23
CA ARG A 522 7.66 -0.11 -27.48
C ARG A 522 7.11 -1.02 -26.41
N ILE A 523 7.43 -0.71 -25.17
CA ILE A 523 6.93 -1.38 -23.98
C ILE A 523 5.68 -0.66 -23.51
N LYS A 524 4.55 -1.37 -23.44
CA LYS A 524 3.31 -0.84 -22.85
C LYS A 524 3.01 -1.59 -21.58
N LEU A 525 2.86 -0.82 -20.49
CA LEU A 525 2.42 -1.30 -19.20
C LEU A 525 0.95 -0.93 -18.98
N VAL A 526 0.11 -1.92 -18.73
CA VAL A 526 -1.28 -1.74 -18.35
C VAL A 526 -1.43 -2.18 -16.90
N ALA A 527 -2.02 -1.34 -16.07
CA ALA A 527 -2.23 -1.68 -14.67
C ALA A 527 -3.19 -2.87 -14.52
N GLY A 528 -2.88 -3.75 -13.59
CA GLY A 528 -3.77 -4.81 -13.17
C GLY A 528 -4.95 -4.27 -12.36
N GLU A 529 -6.03 -5.01 -12.37
CA GLU A 529 -7.23 -4.69 -11.60
C GLU A 529 -7.03 -5.04 -10.12
N ASN A 530 -7.56 -4.19 -9.24
CA ASN A 530 -7.54 -4.48 -7.81
C ASN A 530 -8.49 -5.63 -7.50
N GLY A 531 -8.10 -6.47 -6.57
CA GLY A 531 -8.98 -7.47 -5.99
C GLY A 531 -10.15 -6.84 -5.25
N THR A 532 -11.24 -7.58 -5.16
CA THR A 532 -12.47 -7.17 -4.49
C THR A 532 -12.55 -7.72 -3.06
N GLN A 533 -13.23 -7.02 -2.20
CA GLN A 533 -13.58 -7.52 -0.88
C GLN A 533 -14.57 -8.68 -1.00
N PRO A 534 -14.49 -9.75 -0.19
CA PRO A 534 -15.44 -10.83 -0.23
C PRO A 534 -16.82 -10.34 0.23
N THR A 535 -17.86 -10.77 -0.46
CA THR A 535 -19.25 -10.59 -0.01
C THR A 535 -19.64 -11.84 0.76
N VAL A 536 -19.73 -11.73 2.07
CA VAL A 536 -20.06 -12.86 2.97
C VAL A 536 -21.44 -12.60 3.55
N ARG A 537 -22.35 -13.54 3.38
CA ARG A 537 -23.68 -13.52 3.99
C ARG A 537 -23.66 -14.25 5.33
N LEU A 538 -24.65 -13.97 6.16
CA LEU A 538 -24.80 -14.66 7.43
C LEU A 538 -24.92 -16.18 7.26
N SER A 539 -25.67 -16.63 6.25
CA SER A 539 -25.82 -18.04 5.89
C SER A 539 -24.52 -18.74 5.54
N ASP A 540 -23.54 -18.01 4.93
CA ASP A 540 -22.24 -18.58 4.57
C ASP A 540 -21.38 -18.88 5.82
N VAL A 541 -21.65 -18.17 6.91
CA VAL A 541 -20.86 -18.27 8.16
C VAL A 541 -21.43 -19.30 9.12
N ILE A 542 -22.75 -19.31 9.26
CA ILE A 542 -23.44 -20.18 10.24
C ILE A 542 -23.91 -21.51 9.63
N GLY A 543 -23.90 -21.64 8.31
CA GLY A 543 -24.42 -22.78 7.58
C GLY A 543 -25.94 -22.97 7.80
N SER A 544 -26.48 -24.12 7.42
CA SER A 544 -27.86 -24.49 7.72
C SER A 544 -27.96 -24.93 9.19
N MET A 545 -28.07 -23.99 10.11
CA MET A 545 -28.50 -24.32 11.48
C MET A 545 -30.00 -24.65 11.41
N SER A 546 -30.34 -25.92 11.23
CA SER A 546 -31.70 -26.40 11.42
C SER A 546 -32.06 -26.27 12.89
N GLY A 547 -33.15 -25.61 13.18
CA GLY A 547 -33.78 -25.66 14.48
C GLY A 547 -34.13 -27.12 14.88
N TYR A 548 -34.71 -27.29 16.00
CA TYR A 548 -35.26 -28.57 16.50
C TYR A 548 -36.72 -28.37 16.90
N HIS A 549 -37.44 -29.48 17.14
CA HIS A 549 -38.82 -29.43 17.54
C HIS A 549 -38.99 -29.87 19.01
N VAL A 550 -39.89 -29.20 19.71
CA VAL A 550 -40.36 -29.60 21.04
C VAL A 550 -41.86 -29.75 20.97
N VAL A 551 -42.44 -30.49 21.90
CA VAL A 551 -43.90 -30.60 22.01
C VAL A 551 -44.35 -29.66 23.12
N LEU A 552 -45.07 -28.59 22.76
CA LEU A 552 -45.61 -27.61 23.72
C LEU A 552 -47.11 -27.78 23.81
N ASN A 553 -47.62 -28.18 24.99
CA ASN A 553 -49.03 -28.47 25.26
C ASN A 553 -49.65 -29.46 24.24
N GLY A 554 -48.84 -30.44 23.77
CA GLY A 554 -49.29 -31.45 22.81
C GLY A 554 -49.16 -31.07 21.34
N GLU A 555 -48.70 -29.84 21.02
CA GLU A 555 -48.42 -29.37 19.67
C GLU A 555 -46.92 -29.36 19.38
N GLU A 556 -46.54 -29.87 18.21
CA GLU A 556 -45.12 -29.84 17.75
C GLU A 556 -44.77 -28.39 17.40
N THR A 557 -43.81 -27.83 18.17
CA THR A 557 -43.42 -26.43 18.08
C THR A 557 -41.95 -26.35 17.59
N PRO A 558 -41.66 -25.67 16.48
CA PRO A 558 -40.31 -25.49 16.00
C PRO A 558 -39.54 -24.48 16.86
N VAL A 559 -38.35 -24.89 17.29
CA VAL A 559 -37.43 -24.06 18.04
C VAL A 559 -36.32 -23.63 17.12
N ALA A 560 -36.37 -22.38 16.63
CA ALA A 560 -35.30 -21.80 15.80
C ALA A 560 -34.03 -21.55 16.61
N ALA A 561 -32.87 -21.73 15.97
CA ALA A 561 -31.59 -21.32 16.58
C ALA A 561 -31.60 -19.80 16.89
N SER A 562 -31.00 -19.43 17.99
CA SER A 562 -30.78 -18.01 18.32
C SER A 562 -29.58 -17.51 17.56
N ILE A 563 -29.76 -16.54 16.68
CA ILE A 563 -28.70 -15.90 15.90
C ILE A 563 -28.75 -14.43 16.23
N LEU A 564 -27.59 -13.88 16.61
CA LEU A 564 -27.41 -12.45 16.85
C LEU A 564 -26.23 -11.98 16.01
N VAL A 565 -26.40 -10.83 15.40
CA VAL A 565 -25.32 -10.09 14.73
C VAL A 565 -25.18 -8.75 15.46
N ASN A 566 -24.02 -8.52 16.06
CA ASN A 566 -23.76 -7.34 16.90
C ASN A 566 -24.83 -7.16 18.00
N ASP A 567 -25.15 -8.25 18.70
CA ASP A 567 -26.17 -8.33 19.77
C ASP A 567 -27.62 -8.03 19.33
N ALA A 568 -27.88 -7.91 18.03
CA ALA A 568 -29.23 -7.72 17.49
C ALA A 568 -29.68 -8.94 16.67
N VAL A 569 -30.98 -9.21 16.65
CA VAL A 569 -31.58 -10.24 15.79
C VAL A 569 -31.54 -9.74 14.35
N PRO A 570 -30.89 -10.45 13.42
CA PRO A 570 -30.78 -10.02 12.04
C PRO A 570 -32.11 -10.12 11.30
N GLU A 571 -32.38 -9.17 10.41
CA GLU A 571 -33.49 -9.26 9.47
C GLU A 571 -33.07 -10.04 8.23
N GLY A 572 -33.58 -11.25 8.04
CA GLY A 572 -33.27 -12.11 6.91
C GLY A 572 -31.84 -12.62 6.90
N ASP A 573 -31.18 -12.61 5.72
CA ASP A 573 -29.80 -13.04 5.52
C ASP A 573 -28.90 -11.85 5.12
N PRO A 574 -28.45 -11.03 6.09
CA PRO A 574 -27.69 -9.83 5.81
C PRO A 574 -26.29 -10.13 5.29
N ILE A 575 -25.74 -9.20 4.50
CA ILE A 575 -24.33 -9.17 4.14
C ILE A 575 -23.55 -8.64 5.35
N LEU A 576 -22.59 -9.42 5.80
CA LEU A 576 -21.76 -9.11 6.96
C LEU A 576 -20.67 -8.10 6.61
N ARG A 577 -20.25 -7.31 7.61
CA ARG A 577 -19.22 -6.29 7.51
C ARG A 577 -17.99 -6.68 8.31
N ASP A 578 -16.89 -6.04 8.00
CA ASP A 578 -15.66 -6.24 8.76
C ASP A 578 -15.85 -5.86 10.24
N GLY A 579 -15.43 -6.76 11.14
CA GLY A 579 -15.58 -6.60 12.57
C GLY A 579 -16.90 -7.12 13.16
N ASP A 580 -17.88 -7.56 12.34
CA ASP A 580 -19.14 -8.07 12.85
C ASP A 580 -18.93 -9.27 13.80
N THR A 581 -19.72 -9.28 14.87
CA THR A 581 -19.76 -10.36 15.87
C THR A 581 -21.03 -11.15 15.69
N ILE A 582 -20.89 -12.43 15.40
CA ILE A 582 -21.97 -13.39 15.22
C ILE A 582 -22.00 -14.34 16.41
N VAL A 583 -23.12 -14.38 17.10
CA VAL A 583 -23.39 -15.37 18.15
C VAL A 583 -24.54 -16.25 17.68
N SER A 584 -24.25 -17.52 17.50
CA SER A 584 -25.22 -18.52 17.09
C SER A 584 -25.31 -19.63 18.13
N ARG A 585 -26.50 -19.87 18.64
CA ARG A 585 -26.77 -20.95 19.60
C ARG A 585 -27.93 -21.79 19.11
N ARG A 586 -27.72 -23.07 18.99
CA ARG A 586 -28.80 -24.03 18.72
C ARG A 586 -29.63 -24.29 19.98
N GLU A 587 -28.93 -24.32 21.12
CA GLU A 587 -29.56 -24.60 22.42
C GLU A 587 -30.41 -23.41 22.89
N ARG A 588 -31.65 -23.65 23.24
CA ARG A 588 -32.60 -22.67 23.80
C ARG A 588 -33.04 -23.15 25.16
N THR A 589 -33.23 -22.22 26.06
CA THR A 589 -33.77 -22.55 27.39
C THR A 589 -35.29 -22.60 27.37
N LEU A 590 -35.86 -23.34 28.31
CA LEU A 590 -37.32 -23.44 28.53
C LEU A 590 -37.96 -22.06 28.61
N GLY A 591 -37.36 -21.13 29.35
CA GLY A 591 -37.88 -19.77 29.47
C GLY A 591 -37.81 -18.94 28.18
N GLU A 592 -36.82 -19.21 27.29
CA GLU A 592 -36.73 -18.54 25.97
C GLU A 592 -37.80 -19.03 25.01
N VAL A 593 -38.06 -20.34 25.00
CA VAL A 593 -39.07 -20.96 24.13
C VAL A 593 -40.49 -20.49 24.55
N LEU A 594 -40.77 -20.51 25.86
CA LEU A 594 -42.08 -20.02 26.38
C LEU A 594 -42.33 -18.54 26.02
N ARG A 595 -41.29 -17.68 26.13
CA ARG A 595 -41.39 -16.26 25.71
C ARG A 595 -41.61 -16.13 24.22
N ALA A 596 -40.93 -16.93 23.40
CA ALA A 596 -41.07 -16.93 21.95
C ALA A 596 -42.48 -17.39 21.54
N SER A 597 -43.10 -18.27 22.32
CA SER A 597 -44.50 -18.75 22.14
C SER A 597 -45.52 -17.84 22.81
N HIS A 598 -45.13 -16.63 23.23
CA HIS A 598 -46.00 -15.67 23.92
C HIS A 598 -46.63 -16.15 25.24
N LEU A 599 -45.99 -17.15 25.86
CA LEU A 599 -46.38 -17.69 27.17
C LEU A 599 -45.52 -17.07 28.27
N PRO A 600 -46.10 -16.27 29.19
CA PRO A 600 -45.36 -15.56 30.21
C PRO A 600 -44.76 -16.52 31.28
N PRO A 601 -43.47 -16.81 31.26
CA PRO A 601 -42.87 -17.81 32.16
C PRO A 601 -42.79 -17.34 33.62
N THR A 602 -42.94 -16.05 33.87
CA THR A 602 -42.86 -15.45 35.21
C THR A 602 -44.24 -15.28 35.88
N GLY A 603 -45.30 -15.77 35.23
CA GLY A 603 -46.68 -15.62 35.72
C GLY A 603 -47.20 -14.21 35.65
N ARG A 604 -48.43 -14.06 36.20
CA ARG A 604 -49.08 -12.74 36.25
C ARG A 604 -48.77 -12.05 37.57
N ARG A 605 -48.36 -10.83 37.51
CA ARG A 605 -48.23 -9.97 38.70
C ARG A 605 -49.11 -8.76 38.49
N ILE A 606 -50.02 -8.56 39.48
CA ILE A 606 -50.84 -7.34 39.50
C ILE A 606 -50.62 -6.61 40.82
N SER A 607 -50.63 -5.30 40.74
CA SER A 607 -50.65 -4.41 41.91
C SER A 607 -52.06 -3.85 42.04
N TYR A 608 -52.65 -3.91 43.24
CA TYR A 608 -53.97 -3.39 43.51
C TYR A 608 -54.03 -2.70 44.86
N THR A 609 -55.00 -1.86 45.10
CA THR A 609 -55.24 -1.27 46.42
C THR A 609 -56.47 -1.95 47.05
N LEU A 610 -56.33 -2.39 48.28
CA LEU A 610 -57.40 -2.93 49.09
C LEU A 610 -57.64 -2.01 50.28
N ASN A 611 -58.83 -1.40 50.34
CA ASN A 611 -59.23 -0.45 51.39
C ASN A 611 -58.18 0.66 51.60
N GLY A 612 -57.53 1.14 50.51
CA GLY A 612 -56.51 2.14 50.55
C GLY A 612 -55.08 1.65 50.76
N GLU A 613 -54.85 0.37 51.05
CA GLU A 613 -53.53 -0.25 51.18
C GLU A 613 -53.08 -0.88 49.85
N ALA A 614 -51.86 -0.60 49.41
CA ALA A 614 -51.27 -1.20 48.20
C ALA A 614 -50.92 -2.67 48.46
N ARG A 615 -51.40 -3.54 47.62
CA ARG A 615 -51.15 -4.99 47.65
C ARG A 615 -50.70 -5.52 46.31
N ARG A 616 -50.08 -6.67 46.30
CA ARG A 616 -49.61 -7.36 45.09
C ARG A 616 -50.12 -8.79 45.10
N PHE A 617 -50.64 -9.19 43.98
CA PHE A 617 -50.97 -10.57 43.71
C PHE A 617 -49.97 -11.14 42.68
N SER A 618 -49.45 -12.33 42.94
CA SER A 618 -48.53 -13.01 42.03
C SER A 618 -48.92 -14.47 41.94
N SER A 619 -49.10 -14.89 40.68
CA SER A 619 -49.44 -16.30 40.43
C SER A 619 -48.44 -16.82 39.39
N LEU A 620 -47.86 -17.98 39.67
CA LEU A 620 -46.86 -18.63 38.77
C LEU A 620 -47.57 -19.72 37.97
N PRO A 621 -47.28 -19.81 36.65
CA PRO A 621 -47.81 -20.91 35.83
C PRO A 621 -47.19 -22.24 36.32
N LYS A 622 -47.93 -23.28 36.12
CA LYS A 622 -47.38 -24.62 36.37
C LYS A 622 -46.70 -25.08 35.09
N ILE A 623 -45.37 -25.22 35.13
CA ILE A 623 -44.54 -25.59 34.01
C ILE A 623 -43.82 -26.91 34.33
N THR A 624 -44.00 -27.88 33.45
CA THR A 624 -43.30 -29.14 33.51
C THR A 624 -42.57 -29.43 32.23
N LEU A 625 -41.41 -30.06 32.30
CA LEU A 625 -40.65 -30.59 31.22
C LEU A 625 -40.53 -32.10 31.36
N ASN A 626 -41.05 -32.85 30.40
CA ASN A 626 -41.10 -34.32 30.46
C ASN A 626 -41.73 -34.80 31.78
N ASP A 627 -42.91 -34.24 32.12
CA ASP A 627 -43.72 -34.51 33.30
C ASP A 627 -43.05 -34.21 34.68
N ALA A 628 -41.91 -33.57 34.68
CA ALA A 628 -41.22 -33.13 35.91
C ALA A 628 -41.12 -31.59 35.99
N PRO A 629 -41.23 -30.99 37.21
CA PRO A 629 -40.98 -29.55 37.35
C PRO A 629 -39.59 -29.16 36.88
N ALA A 630 -39.48 -28.12 36.02
CA ALA A 630 -38.22 -27.68 35.45
C ALA A 630 -37.96 -26.19 35.68
N ALA A 631 -36.69 -25.83 35.82
CA ALA A 631 -36.26 -24.45 35.91
C ALA A 631 -36.31 -23.77 34.52
N LEU A 632 -36.63 -22.48 34.47
CA LEU A 632 -36.65 -21.70 33.21
C LEU A 632 -35.31 -21.66 32.48
N SER A 633 -34.21 -21.90 33.22
CA SER A 633 -32.85 -22.00 32.67
C SER A 633 -32.50 -23.38 32.11
N THR A 634 -33.41 -24.37 32.21
CA THR A 634 -33.19 -25.70 31.66
C THR A 634 -33.06 -25.63 30.13
N VAL A 635 -31.97 -26.18 29.59
CA VAL A 635 -31.71 -26.24 28.12
C VAL A 635 -32.57 -27.36 27.54
N LEU A 636 -33.33 -27.01 26.50
CA LEU A 636 -34.24 -27.92 25.80
C LEU A 636 -33.49 -28.76 24.74
N ARG A 637 -34.01 -29.94 24.50
CA ARG A 637 -33.52 -30.88 23.46
C ARG A 637 -34.61 -31.24 22.46
N GLU A 638 -34.20 -31.81 21.36
CA GLU A 638 -35.13 -32.36 20.36
C GLU A 638 -36.13 -33.32 21.00
N GLY A 639 -37.40 -33.10 20.76
CA GLY A 639 -38.46 -33.97 21.27
C GLY A 639 -38.88 -33.73 22.71
N ASP A 640 -38.31 -32.76 23.43
CA ASP A 640 -38.78 -32.46 24.82
C ASP A 640 -40.23 -32.05 24.85
N VAL A 641 -40.98 -32.55 25.85
CA VAL A 641 -42.41 -32.27 26.05
C VAL A 641 -42.53 -31.24 27.15
N ILE A 642 -43.14 -30.11 26.78
CA ILE A 642 -43.39 -28.97 27.67
C ILE A 642 -44.90 -28.91 27.94
N SER A 643 -45.27 -28.97 29.18
CA SER A 643 -46.65 -28.64 29.59
C SER A 643 -46.66 -27.32 30.32
N TYR A 644 -47.43 -26.40 29.79
CA TYR A 644 -47.63 -25.08 30.37
C TYR A 644 -49.10 -24.88 30.68
N GLU A 645 -49.42 -24.77 31.94
CA GLU A 645 -50.72 -24.50 32.46
C GLU A 645 -50.77 -23.02 32.94
N ASP A 646 -51.54 -22.19 32.26
CA ASP A 646 -51.59 -20.75 32.59
C ASP A 646 -52.11 -20.56 33.99
N THR A 647 -51.72 -19.48 34.63
CA THR A 647 -52.23 -19.11 35.94
C THR A 647 -53.69 -18.69 35.85
N ALA A 648 -54.51 -19.12 36.85
CA ALA A 648 -55.88 -18.63 37.02
C ALA A 648 -55.89 -17.10 36.94
N VAL A 649 -56.87 -16.58 36.20
CA VAL A 649 -57.13 -15.14 36.13
C VAL A 649 -57.37 -14.64 37.53
N PRO A 650 -56.72 -13.58 38.02
CA PRO A 650 -56.92 -13.10 39.41
C PRO A 650 -58.33 -12.54 39.53
N THR A 651 -59.24 -13.34 40.15
CA THR A 651 -60.57 -12.93 40.53
C THR A 651 -60.58 -12.33 41.94
N LEU A 652 -61.53 -11.56 42.28
CA LEU A 652 -61.69 -11.01 43.65
C LEU A 652 -61.70 -12.08 44.73
N GLU A 653 -62.26 -13.24 44.43
CA GLU A 653 -62.17 -14.39 45.32
C GLU A 653 -60.74 -14.87 45.59
N ALA A 654 -59.96 -15.01 44.54
CA ALA A 654 -58.55 -15.41 44.62
C ALA A 654 -57.67 -14.36 45.31
N VAL A 655 -57.91 -13.06 45.00
CA VAL A 655 -57.13 -11.94 45.51
C VAL A 655 -57.39 -11.62 46.96
N LEU A 656 -58.64 -11.84 47.41
CA LEU A 656 -59.11 -11.56 48.78
C LEU A 656 -59.22 -12.76 49.68
N GLU A 657 -58.93 -13.99 49.19
CA GLU A 657 -59.06 -15.26 49.90
C GLU A 657 -60.47 -15.41 50.56
N LEU A 658 -61.48 -15.01 49.80
CA LEU A 658 -62.86 -15.09 50.30
C LEU A 658 -63.29 -16.55 50.39
N SER A 659 -63.59 -17.03 51.61
CA SER A 659 -64.21 -18.33 51.71
C SER A 659 -65.72 -18.17 51.41
N ALA A 660 -66.24 -18.99 50.54
CA ALA A 660 -67.66 -18.94 50.07
C ALA A 660 -68.74 -18.98 51.17
N ALA A 661 -68.41 -19.41 52.37
CA ALA A 661 -69.36 -19.58 53.50
C ALA A 661 -69.61 -18.26 54.27
N ALA A 662 -68.96 -17.16 54.04
CA ALA A 662 -69.05 -15.93 54.90
C ALA A 662 -69.80 -14.75 54.25
N SER A 663 -70.31 -14.89 53.06
CA SER A 663 -70.83 -13.74 52.25
C SER A 663 -72.34 -13.80 52.00
N TYR A 664 -73.03 -14.88 52.36
CA TYR A 664 -74.41 -15.06 52.07
C TYR A 664 -75.09 -15.67 53.30
N ALA A 665 -76.37 -15.22 53.56
CA ALA A 665 -77.25 -15.95 54.41
C ALA A 665 -78.09 -16.92 53.56
N THR A 666 -77.87 -18.22 53.74
CA THR A 666 -78.64 -19.22 52.99
C THR A 666 -79.97 -19.46 53.73
N ILE A 667 -81.09 -19.14 53.11
CA ILE A 667 -82.39 -19.33 53.64
C ILE A 667 -83.23 -20.33 52.80
N THR A 668 -84.21 -20.95 53.41
CA THR A 668 -85.16 -21.80 52.66
C THR A 668 -86.48 -21.04 52.38
N TYR A 669 -86.82 -20.95 51.08
CA TYR A 669 -88.10 -20.38 50.62
C TYR A 669 -88.77 -21.37 49.67
N GLU A 670 -90.06 -21.72 49.90
CA GLU A 670 -90.82 -22.71 49.14
C GLU A 670 -90.03 -24.05 48.94
N GLY A 671 -89.29 -24.48 49.97
CA GLY A 671 -88.53 -25.73 49.99
C GLY A 671 -87.21 -25.73 49.17
N LYS A 672 -86.79 -24.52 48.64
CA LYS A 672 -85.52 -24.34 47.94
C LYS A 672 -84.62 -23.43 48.76
N GLU A 673 -83.28 -23.74 48.74
CA GLU A 673 -82.30 -22.88 49.33
C GLU A 673 -82.00 -21.68 48.43
N HIS A 674 -81.97 -20.50 49.04
CA HIS A 674 -81.63 -19.24 48.40
C HIS A 674 -80.49 -18.53 49.14
N ASN A 675 -79.46 -18.13 48.43
CA ASN A 675 -78.35 -17.37 49.02
C ASN A 675 -78.67 -15.88 48.95
N ILE A 676 -78.80 -15.24 50.08
CA ILE A 676 -79.10 -13.82 50.19
C ILE A 676 -77.77 -13.06 50.54
N PRO A 677 -77.38 -12.01 49.83
CA PRO A 677 -76.24 -11.20 50.20
C PRO A 677 -76.37 -10.73 51.66
N ALA A 678 -75.29 -10.88 52.47
CA ALA A 678 -75.30 -10.44 53.87
C ALA A 678 -75.36 -8.90 53.93
N THR A 679 -76.23 -8.39 54.80
CA THR A 679 -76.44 -6.96 54.99
C THR A 679 -75.17 -6.24 55.36
N GLY A 680 -74.79 -5.15 54.60
CA GLY A 680 -73.60 -4.30 54.88
C GLY A 680 -72.31 -4.82 54.28
N GLN A 681 -72.39 -5.87 53.45
CA GLN A 681 -71.20 -6.24 52.63
C GLN A 681 -71.00 -5.22 51.52
N VAL A 682 -69.81 -4.63 51.42
CA VAL A 682 -69.43 -3.76 50.31
C VAL A 682 -68.28 -4.43 49.60
N LEU A 683 -68.49 -4.73 48.33
CA LEU A 683 -67.44 -5.27 47.45
C LEU A 683 -67.46 -4.48 46.14
N THR A 684 -66.55 -3.60 45.96
CA THR A 684 -66.43 -2.76 44.76
C THR A 684 -65.07 -2.82 44.16
N VAL A 685 -64.97 -2.72 42.84
CA VAL A 685 -63.72 -2.58 42.05
C VAL A 685 -63.85 -1.28 41.27
N ASN A 686 -62.86 -0.38 41.45
CA ASN A 686 -62.90 0.93 40.81
C ASN A 686 -64.20 1.71 41.01
N GLY A 687 -64.82 1.59 42.24
CA GLY A 687 -66.02 2.27 42.61
C GLY A 687 -67.33 1.67 42.00
N LYS A 688 -67.25 0.55 41.33
CA LYS A 688 -68.42 -0.18 40.81
C LYS A 688 -68.60 -1.46 41.66
N GLU A 689 -69.88 -1.79 41.93
CA GLU A 689 -70.21 -3.02 42.63
C GLU A 689 -69.71 -4.22 41.84
N ALA A 690 -69.08 -5.20 42.54
CA ALA A 690 -68.37 -6.31 41.93
C ALA A 690 -68.76 -7.63 42.62
N SER A 691 -68.77 -8.73 41.86
CA SER A 691 -68.94 -10.08 42.34
C SER A 691 -67.62 -10.77 42.65
N PRO A 692 -67.55 -11.84 43.44
CA PRO A 692 -66.36 -12.63 43.75
C PRO A 692 -65.63 -13.07 42.49
N ASP A 693 -66.32 -13.35 41.40
CA ASP A 693 -65.71 -13.80 40.12
C ASP A 693 -65.16 -12.65 39.26
N THR A 694 -65.33 -11.42 39.74
CA THR A 694 -64.82 -10.26 38.96
C THR A 694 -63.32 -10.34 38.83
N ILE A 695 -62.82 -10.19 37.60
CA ILE A 695 -61.36 -10.15 37.26
C ILE A 695 -60.76 -8.86 37.82
N VAL A 696 -59.69 -9.01 38.54
CA VAL A 696 -58.91 -7.88 39.05
C VAL A 696 -57.80 -7.52 38.06
N GLU A 697 -57.83 -6.30 37.53
CA GLU A 697 -56.81 -5.74 36.62
C GLU A 697 -55.69 -5.05 37.42
N ASP A 698 -54.52 -4.89 36.79
CA ASP A 698 -53.43 -4.14 37.41
C ASP A 698 -53.84 -2.67 37.66
N GLY A 699 -53.57 -2.20 38.89
CA GLY A 699 -53.97 -0.88 39.34
C GLY A 699 -55.40 -0.79 39.88
N ALA A 700 -56.14 -1.91 40.01
CA ALA A 700 -57.51 -1.93 40.55
C ALA A 700 -57.58 -1.40 41.96
N VAL A 701 -58.61 -0.60 42.23
CA VAL A 701 -58.95 -0.11 43.58
C VAL A 701 -60.13 -0.91 44.11
N ILE A 702 -59.84 -1.76 45.11
CA ILE A 702 -60.82 -2.67 45.71
C ILE A 702 -61.22 -2.12 47.07
N VAL A 703 -62.52 -2.00 47.30
CA VAL A 703 -63.06 -1.71 48.61
C VAL A 703 -63.87 -2.95 49.04
N TYR A 704 -63.44 -3.57 50.11
CA TYR A 704 -64.10 -4.74 50.69
C TYR A 704 -64.42 -4.51 52.17
N GLN A 705 -65.70 -4.58 52.50
CA GLN A 705 -66.10 -4.57 53.89
C GLN A 705 -66.95 -5.84 54.15
N LYS A 706 -66.59 -6.63 55.17
CA LYS A 706 -67.24 -7.88 55.46
C LYS A 706 -68.66 -7.62 56.05
N GLY A 707 -69.65 -8.21 55.45
CA GLY A 707 -71.02 -8.13 55.99
C GLY A 707 -71.24 -8.82 57.32
N THR A 708 -72.31 -8.48 58.10
CA THR A 708 -72.60 -8.98 59.41
C THR A 708 -73.17 -10.41 59.44
N GLY A 709 -73.36 -11.03 58.28
CA GLY A 709 -73.84 -12.40 58.14
C GLY A 709 -75.37 -12.53 58.39
N THR A 710 -76.05 -11.40 58.47
CA THR A 710 -77.55 -11.33 58.57
C THR A 710 -78.08 -10.51 57.39
N ALA A 711 -79.23 -10.94 56.90
CA ALA A 711 -80.03 -10.19 55.92
C ALA A 711 -81.37 -9.79 56.57
N ASN A 712 -82.11 -8.91 55.98
CA ASN A 712 -83.48 -8.62 56.44
C ASN A 712 -84.53 -9.29 55.51
N VAL A 713 -85.78 -9.43 56.03
CA VAL A 713 -86.86 -10.09 55.26
C VAL A 713 -87.09 -9.41 53.90
N SER A 714 -87.04 -8.09 53.81
CA SER A 714 -87.18 -7.41 52.51
C SER A 714 -86.16 -7.78 51.50
N GLU A 715 -84.83 -7.93 51.88
CA GLU A 715 -83.76 -8.39 51.05
C GLU A 715 -83.96 -9.84 50.62
N ALA A 716 -84.44 -10.70 51.58
CA ALA A 716 -84.74 -12.06 51.27
C ALA A 716 -85.93 -12.21 50.27
N LEU A 717 -86.97 -11.41 50.43
CA LEU A 717 -88.15 -11.37 49.47
C LEU A 717 -87.75 -10.88 48.11
N LEU A 718 -86.80 -9.91 48.04
CA LEU A 718 -86.25 -9.42 46.79
C LEU A 718 -85.42 -10.47 46.09
N ALA A 719 -84.60 -11.13 46.81
CA ALA A 719 -83.67 -12.20 46.31
C ALA A 719 -84.47 -13.39 45.75
N VAL A 720 -85.63 -13.74 46.39
CA VAL A 720 -86.48 -14.80 45.85
C VAL A 720 -87.55 -14.27 44.81
N ASN A 721 -87.43 -13.02 44.37
CA ASN A 721 -88.30 -12.37 43.36
C ASN A 721 -89.80 -12.41 43.81
N PHE A 722 -90.03 -12.29 45.10
CA PHE A 722 -91.47 -12.23 45.58
C PHE A 722 -92.19 -10.98 45.05
N THR A 723 -93.37 -11.23 44.45
CA THR A 723 -94.20 -10.13 43.96
C THR A 723 -95.46 -10.13 44.81
N PRO A 724 -95.65 -9.04 45.56
CA PRO A 724 -96.84 -8.97 46.34
C PRO A 724 -98.19 -8.98 45.50
N PRO A 725 -99.26 -9.64 45.96
CA PRO A 725 -100.47 -9.66 45.17
C PRO A 725 -101.01 -8.26 44.96
N PRO A 726 -101.53 -7.97 43.75
CA PRO A 726 -102.03 -6.61 43.41
C PRO A 726 -103.13 -6.18 44.36
N ALA A 727 -103.19 -4.93 44.74
CA ALA A 727 -104.18 -4.36 45.69
C ALA A 727 -105.62 -4.59 45.35
N THR A 728 -105.89 -5.08 44.17
CA THR A 728 -107.30 -5.43 43.68
C THR A 728 -107.64 -6.91 44.00
N SER A 729 -106.69 -7.70 44.33
CA SER A 729 -106.93 -9.10 44.80
C SER A 729 -107.33 -9.05 46.21
N ARG A 730 -108.55 -9.46 46.53
CA ARG A 730 -109.07 -9.58 47.91
C ARG A 730 -108.23 -10.58 48.78
N VAL A 731 -106.90 -10.41 48.77
CA VAL A 731 -106.02 -11.30 49.53
C VAL A 731 -104.99 -10.42 50.30
N THR A 732 -104.85 -10.71 51.59
CA THR A 732 -103.76 -10.16 52.38
C THR A 732 -102.67 -11.24 52.51
N PHE A 733 -101.37 -10.78 52.60
CA PHE A 733 -100.26 -11.73 52.85
C PHE A 733 -99.65 -11.48 54.24
N THR A 734 -99.16 -12.53 54.83
CA THR A 734 -98.51 -12.49 56.12
C THR A 734 -97.15 -13.16 55.91
N ILE A 735 -96.08 -12.49 56.25
CA ILE A 735 -94.76 -13.03 56.21
C ILE A 735 -94.46 -13.79 57.53
N LEU A 736 -93.87 -14.97 57.34
CA LEU A 736 -93.48 -15.80 58.49
C LEU A 736 -92.00 -16.20 58.29
N VAL A 737 -91.25 -16.05 59.37
CA VAL A 737 -89.85 -16.57 59.45
C VAL A 737 -89.85 -17.66 60.51
N ASN A 738 -89.47 -18.89 60.13
CA ASN A 738 -89.59 -20.04 61.00
C ASN A 738 -90.93 -20.21 61.67
N GLY A 739 -92.07 -19.97 60.92
CA GLY A 739 -93.39 -20.07 61.38
C GLY A 739 -93.87 -18.90 62.25
N LYS A 740 -93.06 -17.89 62.53
CA LYS A 740 -93.43 -16.70 63.32
C LYS A 740 -93.59 -15.49 62.41
N ARG A 741 -94.61 -14.67 62.72
CA ARG A 741 -94.87 -13.47 61.95
C ARG A 741 -93.71 -12.54 62.02
N ALA A 742 -93.28 -12.03 60.81
CA ALA A 742 -92.17 -11.17 60.68
C ALA A 742 -92.49 -9.96 59.80
N ASP A 743 -91.82 -8.83 60.03
CA ASP A 743 -91.95 -7.59 59.25
C ASP A 743 -90.85 -7.53 58.25
N PHE A 744 -90.95 -6.65 57.27
CA PHE A 744 -89.99 -6.44 56.22
C PHE A 744 -88.57 -6.09 56.71
N THR A 745 -88.44 -5.51 57.88
CA THR A 745 -87.25 -5.16 58.55
C THR A 745 -86.71 -6.22 59.49
N SER A 746 -87.44 -7.29 59.70
CA SER A 746 -87.03 -8.35 60.59
C SER A 746 -85.74 -9.03 60.06
N PRO A 747 -84.76 -9.27 60.94
CA PRO A 747 -83.50 -9.94 60.52
C PRO A 747 -83.75 -11.40 60.19
N ILE A 748 -83.17 -11.88 59.13
CA ILE A 748 -83.11 -13.28 58.68
C ILE A 748 -81.73 -13.83 58.67
N ARG A 749 -81.53 -15.05 59.08
CA ARG A 749 -80.18 -15.65 59.23
C ARG A 749 -80.12 -16.93 58.41
N SER A 750 -78.84 -17.33 58.17
CA SER A 750 -78.64 -18.58 57.47
C SER A 750 -79.33 -19.76 58.29
N GLY A 751 -80.04 -20.57 57.53
CA GLY A 751 -80.83 -21.67 58.08
C GLY A 751 -82.23 -21.32 58.39
N ASP A 752 -82.69 -20.06 58.29
CA ASP A 752 -84.05 -19.65 58.49
C ASP A 752 -84.95 -20.05 57.31
N THR A 753 -86.23 -20.35 57.58
CA THR A 753 -87.29 -20.63 56.58
C THR A 753 -88.19 -19.44 56.47
N LEU A 754 -88.26 -18.87 55.28
CA LEU A 754 -89.15 -17.77 54.92
C LEU A 754 -90.40 -18.30 54.22
N GLU A 755 -91.58 -17.94 54.76
CA GLU A 755 -92.82 -18.33 54.20
C GLU A 755 -93.67 -17.09 54.00
N VAL A 756 -94.48 -17.06 52.98
CA VAL A 756 -95.47 -16.01 52.72
C VAL A 756 -96.88 -16.65 52.65
N ALA A 757 -97.65 -16.46 53.66
CA ALA A 757 -99.04 -17.00 53.75
C ALA A 757 -100.03 -15.98 53.15
N LEU A 758 -100.77 -16.40 52.13
CA LEU A 758 -101.83 -15.64 51.50
C LEU A 758 -103.17 -15.94 52.17
N THR A 759 -103.84 -14.93 52.71
CA THR A 759 -105.19 -15.06 53.32
C THR A 759 -106.20 -14.26 52.62
N PRO A 760 -107.41 -14.88 52.21
CA PRO A 760 -108.47 -14.12 51.54
C PRO A 760 -109.18 -13.19 52.56
N ILE A 761 -109.50 -11.94 52.16
CA ILE A 761 -110.25 -10.97 52.98
C ILE A 761 -111.70 -11.41 53.04
N GLY A 762 -112.20 -12.01 54.22
CA GLY A 762 -113.56 -12.41 54.41
C GLY A 762 -113.89 -13.69 55.15
N ALA A 763 -112.96 -14.31 55.75
CA ALA A 763 -113.20 -15.45 56.61
C ALA A 763 -113.06 -15.08 58.13
N PRO A 764 -113.93 -15.44 59.03
CA PRO A 764 -113.95 -14.94 60.40
C PRO A 764 -112.86 -15.51 61.30
N ASN A 765 -112.45 -14.64 62.12
CA ASN A 765 -111.52 -14.82 63.23
C ASN A 765 -111.87 -16.02 64.15
N ALA A 766 -110.99 -16.76 64.46
CA ALA A 766 -110.96 -17.50 65.76
C ALA A 766 -109.68 -17.12 66.58
N ALA A 767 -109.97 -16.37 67.53
CA ALA A 767 -109.49 -16.03 68.84
C ALA A 767 -108.46 -16.98 69.37
N ALA A 768 -107.62 -16.68 70.23
CA ALA A 768 -107.50 -15.70 71.29
C ALA A 768 -106.17 -15.81 71.98
N ASP A 769 -105.82 -14.71 72.59
CA ASP A 769 -105.22 -14.56 73.92
C ASP A 769 -104.01 -15.39 74.32
N THR A 770 -102.97 -14.80 74.88
CA THR A 770 -102.95 -13.90 76.07
C THR A 770 -101.53 -13.35 76.23
N LYS A 771 -101.40 -12.11 76.59
CA LYS A 771 -100.70 -11.44 77.70
C LYS A 771 -99.18 -11.68 77.73
N ASP A 772 -98.44 -10.80 77.99
CA ASP A 772 -98.31 -9.52 78.73
C ASP A 772 -96.81 -9.33 78.97
N SER A 773 -96.32 -8.30 78.89
CA SER A 773 -95.93 -7.13 79.66
C SER A 773 -94.64 -6.44 79.07
N SER A 774 -94.98 -5.27 78.90
CA SER A 774 -93.99 -4.14 78.78
C SER A 774 -93.25 -3.97 80.15
N PRO A 775 -92.38 -3.05 80.41
CA PRO A 775 -92.12 -1.78 79.67
C PRO A 775 -90.67 -1.31 79.62
N SER A 776 -90.60 -0.20 78.94
CA SER A 776 -89.78 1.02 79.20
C SER A 776 -88.29 0.96 79.02
N GLU A 777 -87.69 1.79 78.45
CA GLU A 777 -87.46 3.20 78.34
C GLU A 777 -86.02 3.32 77.83
N ASP A 778 -85.48 4.15 77.22
CA ASP A 778 -85.74 5.56 76.84
C ASP A 778 -84.68 6.11 75.98
N HIS A 779 -85.00 7.05 75.18
CA HIS A 779 -84.20 8.17 74.70
C HIS A 779 -82.95 7.82 73.80
N SER A 780 -82.74 8.42 72.76
CA SER A 780 -83.17 9.66 72.12
C SER A 780 -82.51 9.75 70.73
N ALA A 781 -83.35 10.22 69.88
CA ALA A 781 -82.87 10.77 68.57
C ALA A 781 -82.19 12.14 68.84
N PRO A 782 -81.52 12.80 67.90
CA PRO A 782 -82.13 13.10 66.55
C PRO A 782 -81.05 13.16 65.42
N ALA A 783 -81.50 12.90 64.30
CA ALA A 783 -81.79 13.87 63.25
C ALA A 783 -80.67 14.42 62.43
N ALA A 784 -80.81 14.22 61.21
CA ALA A 784 -80.93 15.09 60.08
C ALA A 784 -79.63 15.59 59.56
N SER A 785 -79.32 15.80 58.37
CA SER A 785 -80.03 16.06 57.16
C SER A 785 -79.07 16.17 56.06
N THR A 786 -79.33 15.65 54.91
CA THR A 786 -79.60 16.42 53.73
C THR A 786 -78.49 17.27 53.10
N ILE A 787 -78.19 17.07 51.91
CA ILE A 787 -78.33 17.76 50.64
C ILE A 787 -77.14 17.48 49.79
N LEU A 788 -77.27 16.77 48.68
CA LEU A 788 -77.69 17.20 47.34
C LEU A 788 -76.66 18.13 46.64
N SER A 789 -76.35 17.70 45.45
CA SER A 789 -76.05 18.42 44.22
C SER A 789 -74.79 19.15 44.19
N GLY A 790 -74.14 19.18 43.14
CA GLY A 790 -74.51 19.03 41.75
C GLY A 790 -73.37 19.51 40.92
N ILE A 791 -73.39 19.03 39.73
CA ILE A 791 -73.21 19.83 38.49
C ILE A 791 -71.75 20.27 38.14
N ALA A 792 -71.21 19.66 37.23
CA ALA A 792 -71.12 19.94 35.81
C ALA A 792 -70.06 20.95 35.39
N ALA A 793 -69.31 20.42 34.56
CA ALA A 793 -68.90 20.90 33.21
C ALA A 793 -68.23 22.24 33.06
N ARG A 794 -67.21 22.14 32.28
CA ARG A 794 -66.84 22.94 31.11
C ARG A 794 -65.38 23.08 31.13
N SER A 795 -64.72 22.53 30.13
CA SER A 795 -64.58 22.96 28.75
C SER A 795 -63.64 24.15 28.64
N ALA A 796 -62.76 23.93 27.84
CA ALA A 796 -62.19 24.68 26.71
C ALA A 796 -60.96 25.47 26.85
N ARG A 797 -60.05 25.10 25.90
CA ARG A 797 -59.36 26.06 25.06
C ARG A 797 -58.32 26.96 25.76
N GLY A 798 -57.17 26.98 25.25
CA GLY A 798 -56.55 27.51 24.07
C GLY A 798 -55.07 27.58 24.32
N ASP A 799 -54.41 27.21 23.40
CA ASP A 799 -53.83 28.01 22.29
C ASP A 799 -52.57 28.78 22.62
N GLY A 800 -51.62 28.57 21.70
CA GLY A 800 -50.52 29.51 21.45
C GLY A 800 -49.20 28.90 21.95
N GLY A 801 -48.33 28.49 21.14
CA GLY A 801 -47.87 29.05 19.87
C GLY A 801 -46.45 29.42 20.01
N GLU A 802 -45.67 28.94 19.00
CA GLU A 802 -44.49 29.59 18.48
C GLU A 802 -43.20 29.58 19.35
N ALA A 803 -42.01 29.39 18.87
CA ALA A 803 -41.45 29.25 17.55
C ALA A 803 -39.95 29.02 17.77
N LEU A 804 -39.35 28.35 16.84
CA LEU A 804 -37.87 28.39 16.57
C LEU A 804 -37.42 29.83 16.22
N PRO A 805 -36.13 30.17 16.37
CA PRO A 805 -35.25 30.20 15.20
C PRO A 805 -33.82 29.69 15.45
N ALA A 806 -33.24 28.93 14.53
CA ALA A 806 -32.46 29.37 13.36
C ALA A 806 -31.08 29.97 13.65
N ASN A 807 -30.09 29.30 13.08
CA ASN A 807 -28.69 29.67 12.83
C ASN A 807 -28.56 31.06 12.19
N PRO A 808 -27.41 31.76 12.35
CA PRO A 808 -26.61 31.94 11.13
C PRO A 808 -25.08 31.83 11.28
N SER A 809 -24.48 31.31 10.21
CA SER A 809 -23.24 31.56 9.53
C SER A 809 -22.55 32.92 9.73
N GLY A 810 -21.21 32.92 9.66
CA GLY A 810 -20.44 34.15 9.41
C GLY A 810 -18.97 34.02 9.72
N ASP A 811 -18.16 33.70 8.70
CA ASP A 811 -16.74 34.06 8.57
C ASP A 811 -16.65 35.59 8.36
N PRO A 812 -15.62 36.34 8.74
CA PRO A 812 -14.44 36.48 7.90
C PRO A 812 -13.09 36.83 8.58
N GLN A 813 -12.04 36.44 7.85
CA GLN A 813 -10.77 37.15 7.59
C GLN A 813 -10.17 38.13 8.64
N ASN A 814 -8.91 37.99 9.02
CA ASN A 814 -7.78 38.74 8.45
C ASN A 814 -6.59 38.88 9.38
N THR A 815 -5.42 38.61 8.82
CA THR A 815 -4.10 39.26 9.01
C THR A 815 -3.42 39.32 10.39
N ALA A 816 -2.19 38.79 10.46
CA ALA A 816 -0.93 39.56 10.53
C ALA A 816 0.25 38.69 10.98
N VAL A 817 1.36 38.85 10.30
CA VAL A 817 2.74 38.36 10.44
C VAL A 817 3.53 39.41 11.26
N PRO A 818 4.83 39.21 11.66
CA PRO A 818 5.40 38.68 12.89
C PRO A 818 6.09 39.78 13.77
N PRO A 819 6.94 39.44 14.76
CA PRO A 819 8.37 39.61 14.61
C PRO A 819 9.30 38.63 15.36
N SER A 820 10.41 38.48 14.73
CA SER A 820 11.83 38.21 15.01
C SER A 820 12.36 38.02 16.43
N ALA A 821 13.34 37.09 16.47
CA ALA A 821 14.65 37.12 17.14
C ALA A 821 14.76 36.92 18.65
N SER A 822 15.47 35.90 19.06
CA SER A 822 16.82 35.97 19.62
C SER A 822 17.35 34.63 20.12
N ALA A 823 18.63 34.43 19.93
CA ALA A 823 19.47 33.30 20.28
C ALA A 823 19.60 33.07 21.79
N VAL A 824 19.67 31.76 22.20
CA VAL A 824 20.53 31.36 23.35
C VAL A 824 21.03 29.94 23.06
N LYS A 825 22.35 29.80 23.14
CA LYS A 825 23.10 28.53 23.19
C LYS A 825 22.86 27.83 24.53
N THR A 826 22.74 26.52 24.55
CA THR A 826 23.36 25.69 25.60
C THR A 826 23.54 24.26 25.12
N ASP A 827 24.73 23.71 25.39
CA ASP A 827 25.22 22.35 25.28
C ASP A 827 24.32 21.34 26.00
N GLY A 828 24.29 20.12 25.46
CA GLY A 828 23.70 18.97 26.14
C GLY A 828 23.78 17.71 25.30
N THR A 829 24.90 17.00 25.44
CA THR A 829 25.10 15.59 25.11
C THR A 829 23.90 14.72 25.55
N VAL A 830 23.30 13.97 24.64
CA VAL A 830 22.38 12.87 24.93
C VAL A 830 22.90 11.60 24.28
N SER A 831 23.11 10.59 25.12
CA SER A 831 23.63 9.28 24.82
C SER A 831 22.64 8.47 23.94
N ILE A 832 23.24 7.72 23.03
CA ILE A 832 22.61 6.72 22.16
C ILE A 832 22.30 5.46 22.98
N GLU A 833 21.10 5.37 23.59
CA GLU A 833 20.64 4.11 24.18
C GLU A 833 19.11 3.93 24.30
N SER A 834 18.28 4.65 23.54
CA SER A 834 16.82 4.52 23.67
C SER A 834 16.04 4.54 22.35
N LEU A 835 16.54 3.84 21.34
CA LEU A 835 15.77 3.65 20.09
C LEU A 835 15.99 2.24 19.51
N MET A 836 15.73 1.25 20.36
CA MET A 836 15.40 -0.09 19.91
C MET A 836 14.20 -0.59 20.71
N ARG A 837 13.01 -0.34 20.22
CA ARG A 837 11.76 -1.10 20.40
C ARG A 837 10.67 -0.39 19.61
N TYR A 838 10.38 -0.87 18.44
CA TYR A 838 9.03 -1.12 17.94
C TYR A 838 9.15 -1.88 16.60
N ASP A 839 8.41 -2.98 16.56
CA ASP A 839 8.29 -4.00 15.51
C ASP A 839 8.05 -3.48 14.09
#